data_374353894fab28c40668512b66e2d977
#
_entry.id   374353894fab28c40668512b66e2d977
#
_cell.length_a   1.000
_cell.length_b   1.000
_cell.length_c   1.000
_cell.angle_alpha   90.00
_cell.angle_beta   90.00
_cell.angle_gamma   90.00
#
_symmetry.space_group_name_H-M   'P 1'
#
loop_
_entity.id
_entity.type
_entity.pdbx_description
1 polymer ?
#
loop_
_entity_poly.entity_id
_entity_poly.type
_entity_poly.pdbx_seq_one_letter_code
_entity_poly.pdbx_strand_id
1 'polypeptide(L)'
;MPSPPLTRESEIGALLRAIEVERKARYADFQGKRSTFSYFMRQTATKLGRRYPMDPRWSTIRGFFLQYPNVDVVTRIAIVRRVEGMLVPKEEMQVGWSNSVSSVAETVARTNDYGDQSANGEKTANGNKADGKTSLPVASGLIGVQTNNVEQGFLSGKQEQAKSGDITAGKPTTKVPATKLPTRASVSKAQAEVLKSSSSNPAETGVQFVPGVGPKLAAVLTNINIETVEDLLHHYPRRYIDFNNRQNIRSLQLGQEVTIFGTIRSVGAFQSRKGNVSIVSITINDGTGSILITKFVGGKSNRYLIERYKAQYPKGAQVLASGIVERDEYTSRLKLKNAEVEVLGVLSDGGESGEELASSMLEASSSLHAGRIVPIYPLTEGIGLRYLRTIIHRALETYGAKVVDPLPPYIIADHQLIDLRSALKNIHFPENMEVAEQARHRLIFDELFNIQLHLAYKRHNVEIKESAIALTFREGGLVDRFRKILPFTLTGAQERVFKEIVQDLGSSKPMQRLVQGDVGSGKTVVALMSFLVAIEHGFQGAMMAPTEILAEQHYRQFQRLLTPLGLKCALVLGKQGVKERRLIQQDLASGQVHIAVGTHALIQDEVEFHNLGLVIIDEQHRFGVKQRAKLKAKGQSPQLLTMTATPIPRTLALTMHGDLDVSEIDELPPGRKPIDTKLVTPGKKKELFEFVRQEVQKGRQAYIVFPLIDESETLSAKAATAEYEKLREKVFPDLRLGLMHGRLKSHEKDEVMDKFRLGELDILISTTVIEVGVDVPNASVMIIENADRFGLAQLHQLRGRVGRGSDQAYCFLVAEQKSPTTRERLE
;
A
#
# COMPACT_ATOMS: atom_id res chain seq x y z
N MET A 1 31.25 33.60 -23.88
CA MET A 1 31.47 32.46 -24.79
C MET A 1 30.60 31.29 -24.31
N PRO A 2 29.72 30.69 -25.12
CA PRO A 2 28.98 29.50 -24.72
C PRO A 2 29.99 28.32 -24.64
N SER A 3 29.87 27.54 -23.54
CA SER A 3 30.69 26.35 -23.31
C SER A 3 30.55 25.35 -24.45
N PRO A 4 31.63 24.66 -24.89
CA PRO A 4 31.54 23.71 -25.99
C PRO A 4 30.57 22.58 -25.68
N PRO A 5 29.93 21.98 -26.72
CA PRO A 5 28.98 20.91 -26.52
C PRO A 5 29.67 19.70 -25.88
N LEU A 6 29.16 19.25 -24.75
CA LEU A 6 29.65 18.08 -24.01
C LEU A 6 29.57 16.83 -24.91
N THR A 7 30.66 16.12 -25.06
CA THR A 7 30.72 14.84 -25.78
C THR A 7 30.14 13.71 -24.93
N ARG A 8 29.72 12.58 -25.53
CA ARG A 8 29.21 11.41 -24.83
C ARG A 8 30.13 10.95 -23.69
N GLU A 9 31.42 10.95 -23.91
CA GLU A 9 32.46 10.55 -22.95
C GLU A 9 32.54 11.52 -21.76
N SER A 10 32.37 12.82 -21.97
CA SER A 10 32.39 13.82 -20.90
C SER A 10 31.14 13.75 -20.00
N GLU A 11 29.98 13.37 -20.55
CA GLU A 11 28.73 13.22 -19.79
C GLU A 11 28.74 11.91 -18.98
N ILE A 12 29.27 10.80 -19.52
CA ILE A 12 29.52 9.55 -18.78
C ILE A 12 30.53 9.77 -17.66
N GLY A 13 31.64 10.51 -17.94
CA GLY A 13 32.62 10.87 -16.94
C GLY A 13 32.02 11.71 -15.79
N ALA A 14 31.01 12.55 -16.05
CA ALA A 14 30.30 13.29 -15.01
C ALA A 14 29.47 12.37 -14.12
N LEU A 15 28.80 11.35 -14.68
CA LEU A 15 28.04 10.34 -13.92
C LEU A 15 28.97 9.49 -13.04
N LEU A 16 30.12 9.04 -13.57
CA LEU A 16 31.10 8.25 -12.82
C LEU A 16 31.71 9.07 -11.66
N ARG A 17 32.03 10.36 -11.86
CA ARG A 17 32.47 11.25 -10.77
C ARG A 17 31.38 11.44 -9.70
N ALA A 18 30.11 11.55 -10.09
CA ALA A 18 29.02 11.66 -9.14
C ALA A 18 28.86 10.37 -8.30
N ILE A 19 29.04 9.20 -8.91
CA ILE A 19 29.07 7.90 -8.22
C ILE A 19 30.21 7.86 -7.20
N GLU A 20 31.39 8.36 -7.54
CA GLU A 20 32.52 8.39 -6.62
C GLU A 20 32.27 9.31 -5.41
N VAL A 21 31.64 10.47 -5.62
CA VAL A 21 31.22 11.37 -4.53
C VAL A 21 30.19 10.70 -3.61
N GLU A 22 29.21 10.02 -4.18
CA GLU A 22 28.18 9.30 -3.40
C GLU A 22 28.77 8.14 -2.58
N ARG A 23 29.76 7.43 -3.12
CA ARG A 23 30.53 6.40 -2.41
C ARG A 23 31.29 6.98 -1.22
N LYS A 24 31.95 8.15 -1.38
CA LYS A 24 32.62 8.89 -0.30
C LYS A 24 31.61 9.38 0.76
N ALA A 25 30.39 9.69 0.35
CA ALA A 25 29.28 10.08 1.24
C ALA A 25 28.56 8.88 1.88
N ARG A 26 29.09 7.67 1.80
CA ARG A 26 28.54 6.42 2.34
C ARG A 26 27.09 6.13 1.88
N TYR A 27 26.78 6.44 0.62
CA TYR A 27 25.48 6.21 -0.01
C TYR A 27 24.30 6.90 0.68
N ALA A 28 24.53 8.14 1.15
CA ALA A 28 23.51 8.93 1.88
C ALA A 28 22.54 9.71 0.98
N ASP A 29 22.57 9.53 -0.34
CA ASP A 29 21.94 10.40 -1.35
C ASP A 29 22.46 11.84 -1.23
N PHE A 30 23.76 11.97 -1.39
CA PHE A 30 24.53 13.19 -1.11
C PHE A 30 23.88 14.46 -1.69
N GLN A 31 23.71 15.46 -0.83
CA GLN A 31 23.18 16.76 -1.23
C GLN A 31 24.29 17.64 -1.77
N GLY A 32 24.35 17.79 -3.07
CA GLY A 32 25.25 18.74 -3.74
C GLY A 32 24.74 20.20 -3.66
N LYS A 33 25.54 21.13 -4.18
CA LYS A 33 25.20 22.57 -4.19
C LYS A 33 23.86 22.92 -4.89
N ARG A 34 23.38 22.09 -5.81
CA ARG A 34 22.19 22.37 -6.65
C ARG A 34 21.12 21.26 -6.59
N SER A 35 21.48 20.02 -6.21
CA SER A 35 20.56 18.86 -6.22
C SER A 35 21.13 17.69 -5.43
N THR A 36 20.28 16.73 -5.06
CA THR A 36 20.72 15.44 -4.51
C THR A 36 21.39 14.59 -5.60
N PHE A 37 22.18 13.59 -5.17
CA PHE A 37 22.84 12.65 -6.07
C PHE A 37 21.83 11.90 -6.96
N SER A 38 20.77 11.35 -6.37
CA SER A 38 19.70 10.66 -7.09
C SER A 38 19.02 11.54 -8.14
N TYR A 39 18.73 12.78 -7.79
CA TYR A 39 18.13 13.74 -8.71
C TYR A 39 19.08 14.07 -9.88
N PHE A 40 20.37 14.29 -9.60
CA PHE A 40 21.38 14.55 -10.62
C PHE A 40 21.51 13.38 -11.60
N MET A 41 21.64 12.14 -11.07
CA MET A 41 21.74 10.93 -11.88
C MET A 41 20.50 10.73 -12.77
N ARG A 42 19.30 10.92 -12.22
CA ARG A 42 18.04 10.85 -12.96
C ARG A 42 17.93 11.87 -14.07
N GLN A 43 18.28 13.12 -13.80
CA GLN A 43 18.21 14.20 -14.79
C GLN A 43 19.21 14.00 -15.91
N THR A 44 20.43 13.57 -15.58
CA THR A 44 21.47 13.30 -16.59
C THR A 44 21.10 12.08 -17.43
N ALA A 45 20.62 10.98 -16.84
CA ALA A 45 20.12 9.83 -17.58
C ALA A 45 18.95 10.20 -18.50
N THR A 46 18.04 11.08 -18.06
CA THR A 46 16.93 11.57 -18.90
C THR A 46 17.43 12.38 -20.09
N LYS A 47 18.45 13.24 -19.90
CA LYS A 47 19.07 14.00 -20.99
C LYS A 47 19.76 13.08 -22.00
N LEU A 48 20.53 12.10 -21.50
CA LEU A 48 21.20 11.12 -22.34
C LEU A 48 20.23 10.21 -23.08
N GLY A 49 19.15 9.76 -22.45
CA GLY A 49 18.10 8.99 -23.11
C GLY A 49 17.40 9.77 -24.22
N ARG A 50 17.22 11.08 -24.06
CA ARG A 50 16.70 11.94 -25.15
C ARG A 50 17.68 12.12 -26.29
N ARG A 51 18.98 12.16 -25.99
CA ARG A 51 20.05 12.36 -26.98
C ARG A 51 20.41 11.05 -27.70
N TYR A 52 20.28 9.92 -27.01
CA TYR A 52 20.58 8.56 -27.49
C TYR A 52 19.39 7.62 -27.27
N PRO A 53 18.27 7.81 -27.99
CA PRO A 53 17.03 7.09 -27.73
C PRO A 53 17.09 5.58 -27.99
N MET A 54 18.08 5.12 -28.76
CA MET A 54 18.29 3.69 -29.04
C MET A 54 19.15 2.97 -27.99
N ASP A 55 19.60 3.66 -26.96
CA ASP A 55 20.42 3.09 -25.89
C ASP A 55 19.54 2.84 -24.63
N PRO A 56 19.11 1.58 -24.36
CA PRO A 56 18.18 1.25 -23.29
C PRO A 56 18.77 1.45 -21.89
N ARG A 57 20.09 1.63 -21.78
CA ARG A 57 20.75 1.84 -20.49
C ARG A 57 20.22 3.08 -19.75
N TRP A 58 19.87 4.13 -20.49
CA TRP A 58 19.46 5.40 -19.90
C TRP A 58 18.09 5.35 -19.21
N SER A 59 17.15 4.57 -19.76
CA SER A 59 15.83 4.34 -19.14
C SER A 59 15.99 3.52 -17.86
N THR A 60 16.83 2.49 -17.89
CA THR A 60 17.14 1.62 -16.75
C THR A 60 17.82 2.40 -15.62
N ILE A 61 18.85 3.21 -15.94
CA ILE A 61 19.55 4.06 -14.96
C ILE A 61 18.57 5.07 -14.33
N ARG A 62 17.71 5.69 -15.11
CA ARG A 62 16.67 6.59 -14.62
C ARG A 62 15.72 5.89 -13.65
N GLY A 63 15.29 4.68 -13.97
CA GLY A 63 14.40 3.85 -13.11
C GLY A 63 15.03 3.54 -11.75
N PHE A 64 16.28 3.15 -11.71
CA PHE A 64 17.01 2.92 -10.47
C PHE A 64 17.09 4.16 -9.56
N PHE A 65 17.35 5.33 -10.13
CA PHE A 65 17.45 6.57 -9.34
C PHE A 65 16.11 7.23 -9.01
N LEU A 66 15.00 6.71 -9.51
CA LEU A 66 13.67 7.11 -9.05
C LEU A 66 13.37 6.56 -7.63
N GLN A 67 13.84 5.36 -7.34
CA GLN A 67 13.63 4.68 -6.06
C GLN A 67 14.76 4.92 -5.06
N TYR A 68 15.92 5.40 -5.50
CA TYR A 68 17.15 5.54 -4.71
C TYR A 68 16.98 6.28 -3.38
N PRO A 69 16.24 7.40 -3.27
CA PRO A 69 16.04 8.09 -2.00
C PRO A 69 15.30 7.25 -0.95
N ASN A 70 14.44 6.33 -1.40
CA ASN A 70 13.49 5.59 -0.56
C ASN A 70 13.94 4.17 -0.18
N VAL A 71 15.15 3.76 -0.62
CA VAL A 71 15.69 2.43 -0.33
C VAL A 71 16.82 2.48 0.71
N ASP A 72 17.08 1.34 1.34
CA ASP A 72 18.15 1.20 2.35
C ASP A 72 19.55 1.29 1.71
N VAL A 73 20.58 1.48 2.55
CA VAL A 73 21.98 1.67 2.12
C VAL A 73 22.50 0.47 1.33
N VAL A 74 22.13 -0.75 1.68
CA VAL A 74 22.59 -1.98 0.98
C VAL A 74 22.03 -2.01 -0.44
N THR A 75 20.73 -1.68 -0.59
CA THR A 75 20.09 -1.56 -1.90
C THR A 75 20.70 -0.39 -2.72
N ARG A 76 21.04 0.74 -2.08
CA ARG A 76 21.74 1.87 -2.75
C ARG A 76 23.11 1.44 -3.27
N ILE A 77 23.89 0.69 -2.52
CA ILE A 77 25.16 0.11 -2.95
C ILE A 77 24.96 -0.79 -4.17
N ALA A 78 23.96 -1.67 -4.15
CA ALA A 78 23.66 -2.56 -5.27
C ALA A 78 23.24 -1.79 -6.53
N ILE A 79 22.43 -0.76 -6.40
CA ILE A 79 22.02 0.14 -7.50
C ILE A 79 23.26 0.81 -8.11
N VAL A 80 24.09 1.44 -7.28
CA VAL A 80 25.29 2.16 -7.76
C VAL A 80 26.25 1.23 -8.48
N ARG A 81 26.55 0.04 -7.95
CA ARG A 81 27.40 -0.97 -8.60
C ARG A 81 26.83 -1.42 -9.95
N ARG A 82 25.52 -1.65 -10.02
CA ARG A 82 24.87 -2.06 -11.26
C ARG A 82 24.91 -0.98 -12.32
N VAL A 83 24.73 0.27 -11.94
CA VAL A 83 24.81 1.44 -12.85
C VAL A 83 26.23 1.68 -13.29
N GLU A 84 27.22 1.58 -12.42
CA GLU A 84 28.63 1.69 -12.75
C GLU A 84 29.02 0.63 -13.81
N GLY A 85 28.61 -0.63 -13.65
CA GLY A 85 28.82 -1.69 -14.64
C GLY A 85 28.11 -1.47 -15.99
N MET A 86 27.07 -0.63 -16.03
CA MET A 86 26.41 -0.21 -17.28
C MET A 86 27.14 0.95 -17.97
N LEU A 87 27.89 1.76 -17.23
CA LEU A 87 28.57 2.95 -17.73
C LEU A 87 29.97 2.66 -18.27
N VAL A 88 30.65 1.64 -17.72
CA VAL A 88 32.02 1.25 -18.11
C VAL A 88 31.98 0.17 -19.20
N PRO A 89 32.72 0.28 -20.32
CA PRO A 89 32.81 -0.76 -21.35
C PRO A 89 33.43 -2.05 -20.79
N LYS A 90 32.98 -3.22 -21.28
CA LYS A 90 33.44 -4.53 -20.80
C LYS A 90 34.97 -4.78 -21.00
N GLU A 91 35.60 -4.06 -21.89
CA GLU A 91 37.05 -4.19 -22.19
C GLU A 91 37.97 -3.56 -21.14
N GLU A 92 37.47 -2.59 -20.36
CA GLU A 92 38.26 -1.96 -19.28
C GLU A 92 38.11 -2.66 -17.92
N MET A 93 37.18 -3.61 -17.79
CA MET A 93 36.95 -4.32 -16.52
C MET A 93 38.01 -5.40 -16.18
N GLN A 94 38.84 -5.82 -17.12
CA GLN A 94 39.85 -6.89 -16.85
C GLN A 94 41.13 -6.38 -16.21
N VAL A 95 41.42 -5.09 -16.24
CA VAL A 95 42.72 -4.54 -15.71
C VAL A 95 42.54 -3.94 -14.30
N GLY A 96 41.31 -3.59 -13.89
CA GLY A 96 41.01 -2.93 -12.61
C GLY A 96 40.63 -3.84 -11.43
N TRP A 97 40.39 -5.12 -11.68
CA TRP A 97 39.77 -6.01 -10.66
C TRP A 97 40.76 -6.76 -9.74
N SER A 98 42.02 -6.83 -10.11
CA SER A 98 43.01 -7.47 -9.24
C SER A 98 43.42 -6.67 -8.00
N ASN A 99 43.23 -5.34 -8.02
CA ASN A 99 43.63 -4.45 -6.91
C ASN A 99 42.49 -3.95 -6.00
N SER A 100 41.22 -4.23 -6.34
CA SER A 100 40.08 -3.71 -5.56
C SER A 100 39.43 -4.75 -4.63
N VAL A 101 39.71 -6.03 -4.81
CA VAL A 101 39.14 -7.10 -3.97
C VAL A 101 39.88 -7.18 -2.64
N SER A 102 41.19 -6.89 -2.59
CA SER A 102 41.96 -6.86 -1.33
C SER A 102 41.59 -5.67 -0.42
N SER A 103 41.24 -4.52 -1.00
CA SER A 103 40.93 -3.32 -0.22
C SER A 103 39.50 -3.31 0.40
N VAL A 104 38.55 -4.10 -0.14
CA VAL A 104 37.17 -4.17 0.35
C VAL A 104 37.02 -5.14 1.52
N ALA A 105 37.81 -6.22 1.54
CA ALA A 105 37.90 -7.12 2.68
C ALA A 105 38.52 -6.42 3.90
N GLU A 106 39.54 -5.57 3.69
CA GLU A 106 40.13 -4.77 4.77
C GLU A 106 39.24 -3.63 5.25
N THR A 107 38.37 -3.05 4.41
CA THR A 107 37.50 -1.95 4.78
C THR A 107 36.29 -2.45 5.59
N VAL A 108 35.78 -3.67 5.35
CA VAL A 108 34.71 -4.28 6.14
C VAL A 108 35.22 -4.74 7.50
N ALA A 109 36.50 -5.17 7.58
CA ALA A 109 37.14 -5.52 8.86
C ALA A 109 37.44 -4.29 9.73
N ARG A 110 37.72 -3.12 9.12
CA ARG A 110 38.01 -1.87 9.87
C ARG A 110 36.79 -1.04 10.30
N THR A 111 35.56 -1.34 9.84
CA THR A 111 34.35 -0.63 10.26
C THR A 111 33.70 -1.23 11.50
N ASN A 112 34.19 -2.36 12.02
CA ASN A 112 33.72 -2.92 13.29
C ASN A 112 34.54 -2.49 14.52
N ASP A 113 35.58 -1.63 14.35
CA ASP A 113 36.54 -1.33 15.42
C ASP A 113 36.61 0.15 15.81
N TYR A 114 35.51 0.90 15.66
CA TYR A 114 35.43 2.28 16.17
C TYR A 114 34.17 2.54 16.96
N GLY A 115 34.21 2.08 18.20
CA GLY A 115 33.27 2.46 19.25
C GLY A 115 33.81 2.04 20.61
N ASP A 116 34.88 2.64 21.07
CA ASP A 116 35.19 2.97 22.46
C ASP A 116 36.65 3.40 22.62
N GLN A 117 36.91 4.69 22.71
CA GLN A 117 38.10 5.20 23.39
C GLN A 117 37.83 6.59 23.94
N SER A 118 37.49 6.67 25.21
CA SER A 118 37.96 7.73 26.09
C SER A 118 38.04 7.26 27.50
N ALA A 119 39.26 7.41 28.03
CA ALA A 119 39.68 7.53 29.44
C ALA A 119 40.51 6.41 30.08
N ASN A 120 41.80 6.77 30.22
CA ASN A 120 42.76 6.49 31.31
C ASN A 120 43.30 5.05 31.51
N GLY A 121 44.57 4.87 31.22
CA GLY A 121 45.67 5.24 32.13
C GLY A 121 46.41 4.06 32.65
N GLU A 122 47.69 3.93 32.20
CA GLU A 122 48.86 3.43 32.93
C GLU A 122 49.04 1.94 33.28
N LYS A 123 50.11 1.44 32.66
CA LYS A 123 51.27 0.65 33.20
C LYS A 123 51.23 -0.87 33.34
N THR A 124 52.23 -1.37 32.70
CA THR A 124 53.33 -2.37 33.00
C THR A 124 53.10 -3.80 32.54
N ALA A 125 53.90 -4.14 31.51
CA ALA A 125 55.09 -4.99 31.45
C ALA A 125 55.04 -6.48 31.80
N ASN A 126 55.70 -7.24 30.91
CA ASN A 126 56.22 -8.62 31.03
C ASN A 126 55.24 -9.79 30.84
N GLY A 127 55.44 -10.77 29.99
CA GLY A 127 56.62 -11.36 29.47
C GLY A 127 56.33 -12.85 29.21
N ASN A 128 56.98 -13.39 28.19
CA ASN A 128 57.31 -14.81 27.95
C ASN A 128 56.25 -15.73 27.31
N LYS A 129 56.52 -16.06 26.02
CA LYS A 129 57.06 -17.31 25.46
C LYS A 129 56.44 -18.64 25.93
N ALA A 130 55.88 -19.41 25.01
CA ALA A 130 56.48 -20.66 24.47
C ALA A 130 55.43 -21.45 23.64
N ASP A 131 55.81 -21.76 22.45
CA ASP A 131 55.85 -23.02 21.67
C ASP A 131 54.74 -24.07 21.85
N GLY A 132 54.26 -24.54 20.70
CA GLY A 132 53.55 -25.80 20.60
C GLY A 132 52.96 -26.09 19.24
N LYS A 133 53.79 -26.59 18.31
CA LYS A 133 53.37 -27.21 17.04
C LYS A 133 52.49 -28.44 17.30
N THR A 134 51.49 -28.72 16.49
CA THR A 134 51.30 -30.03 15.86
C THR A 134 50.28 -29.95 14.69
N SER A 135 50.73 -30.33 13.60
CA SER A 135 50.35 -30.96 12.34
C SER A 135 48.96 -31.58 12.16
N LEU A 136 48.50 -31.39 10.98
CA LEU A 136 47.44 -31.99 10.12
C LEU A 136 47.31 -33.54 10.25
N PRO A 137 46.20 -34.15 9.79
CA PRO A 137 46.21 -34.56 8.38
C PRO A 137 44.89 -34.35 7.58
N VAL A 138 45.15 -34.28 6.27
CA VAL A 138 44.27 -34.35 5.10
C VAL A 138 43.58 -35.71 4.99
N ALA A 139 42.32 -35.75 4.59
CA ALA A 139 41.75 -36.90 3.90
C ALA A 139 40.79 -36.43 2.77
N SER A 140 41.28 -36.68 1.58
CA SER A 140 40.57 -36.65 0.29
C SER A 140 39.49 -37.71 0.18
N GLY A 141 38.35 -37.37 -0.41
CA GLY A 141 37.35 -38.33 -0.85
C GLY A 141 36.56 -37.78 -2.05
N LEU A 142 37.07 -38.05 -3.25
CA LEU A 142 36.42 -37.93 -4.53
C LEU A 142 35.26 -38.94 -4.65
N ILE A 143 34.07 -38.54 -4.99
CA ILE A 143 33.12 -39.36 -5.75
C ILE A 143 32.47 -38.47 -6.82
N GLY A 144 32.85 -38.81 -8.06
CA GLY A 144 32.20 -38.30 -9.26
C GLY A 144 30.90 -39.02 -9.52
N VAL A 145 29.94 -38.30 -10.05
CA VAL A 145 28.76 -38.87 -10.74
C VAL A 145 28.64 -38.24 -12.11
N GLN A 146 28.61 -39.14 -13.07
CA GLN A 146 28.59 -38.96 -14.50
C GLN A 146 27.36 -38.22 -15.02
N THR A 147 27.58 -37.41 -16.01
CA THR A 147 26.61 -36.94 -17.01
C THR A 147 26.22 -38.05 -17.94
N ASN A 148 24.96 -38.35 -18.12
CA ASN A 148 24.45 -39.15 -19.25
C ASN A 148 23.68 -38.28 -20.21
N ASN A 149 24.25 -38.10 -21.39
CA ASN A 149 23.58 -37.77 -22.64
C ASN A 149 22.65 -38.91 -23.04
N VAL A 150 21.46 -38.58 -23.47
CA VAL A 150 20.66 -39.43 -24.34
C VAL A 150 20.20 -38.60 -25.53
N GLU A 151 20.95 -38.75 -26.61
CA GLU A 151 20.55 -38.51 -27.99
C GLU A 151 19.80 -39.72 -28.56
N GLN A 152 19.00 -39.41 -29.58
CA GLN A 152 18.52 -40.27 -30.69
C GLN A 152 17.19 -41.02 -30.52
N GLY A 153 16.28 -40.69 -31.40
CA GLY A 153 15.90 -41.62 -32.43
C GLY A 153 14.49 -41.42 -33.01
N PHE A 154 14.50 -41.37 -34.32
CA PHE A 154 13.60 -41.94 -35.33
C PHE A 154 12.39 -41.10 -35.78
N LEU A 155 12.04 -41.03 -37.05
CA LEU A 155 12.40 -41.48 -38.42
C LEU A 155 11.45 -40.74 -39.38
N SER A 156 11.93 -40.17 -40.40
CA SER A 156 11.85 -40.43 -41.84
C SER A 156 10.46 -40.76 -42.45
N GLY A 157 10.16 -40.11 -43.56
CA GLY A 157 9.24 -40.50 -44.62
C GLY A 157 8.67 -39.28 -45.32
N LYS A 158 8.87 -39.11 -46.49
CA LYS A 158 9.17 -39.55 -47.82
C LYS A 158 9.00 -38.37 -48.79
N GLN A 159 9.95 -38.25 -49.71
CA GLN A 159 9.88 -37.47 -50.95
C GLN A 159 8.86 -38.08 -51.91
N GLU A 160 8.18 -37.21 -52.65
CA GLU A 160 7.74 -37.53 -54.00
C GLU A 160 8.04 -36.35 -54.95
N GLN A 161 8.82 -36.65 -55.98
CA GLN A 161 9.13 -35.85 -57.16
C GLN A 161 8.04 -36.07 -58.22
N ALA A 162 7.72 -35.04 -58.94
CA ALA A 162 7.26 -35.14 -60.35
C ALA A 162 7.46 -33.78 -61.06
N LYS A 163 8.42 -33.69 -61.83
CA LYS A 163 8.55 -33.73 -63.34
C LYS A 163 8.23 -32.41 -64.03
N SER A 164 9.29 -31.92 -64.64
CA SER A 164 9.52 -31.00 -65.79
C SER A 164 8.51 -31.06 -66.93
N GLY A 165 8.27 -29.93 -67.55
CA GLY A 165 7.69 -29.73 -68.87
C GLY A 165 8.13 -28.39 -69.45
N ASP A 166 9.11 -28.48 -70.38
CA ASP A 166 9.52 -27.43 -71.30
C ASP A 166 8.36 -27.03 -72.20
N ILE A 167 8.37 -25.78 -72.68
CA ILE A 167 8.17 -25.38 -74.06
C ILE A 167 8.34 -23.84 -74.27
N THR A 168 9.40 -23.54 -75.06
CA THR A 168 9.63 -22.57 -76.16
C THR A 168 9.24 -21.08 -76.06
N ALA A 169 10.27 -20.33 -76.30
CA ALA A 169 10.58 -19.09 -77.04
C ALA A 169 9.47 -18.26 -77.69
N GLY A 170 9.48 -16.94 -77.44
CA GLY A 170 8.86 -15.90 -78.24
C GLY A 170 9.26 -14.51 -77.81
N LYS A 171 10.27 -13.90 -78.47
CA LYS A 171 10.48 -12.42 -78.51
C LYS A 171 9.53 -11.86 -79.55
N PRO A 172 9.04 -10.55 -79.43
CA PRO A 172 9.89 -9.37 -79.33
C PRO A 172 9.28 -8.14 -78.65
N THR A 173 10.22 -7.26 -78.33
CA THR A 173 10.14 -5.78 -78.28
C THR A 173 8.91 -4.99 -77.82
N THR A 174 9.05 -4.28 -76.70
CA THR A 174 8.55 -2.90 -76.56
C THR A 174 9.34 -2.16 -75.43
N LYS A 175 9.54 -0.86 -75.65
CA LYS A 175 10.36 0.12 -74.99
C LYS A 175 10.02 0.23 -73.50
N VAL A 176 11.03 0.21 -72.59
CA VAL A 176 10.95 0.52 -71.15
C VAL A 176 11.06 2.04 -70.97
N PRO A 177 10.13 2.70 -70.27
CA PRO A 177 10.35 4.05 -69.76
C PRO A 177 11.23 4.00 -68.49
N ALA A 178 12.19 4.91 -68.36
CA ALA A 178 13.10 5.07 -67.26
C ALA A 178 12.37 5.29 -65.94
N THR A 179 12.45 4.33 -65.06
CA THR A 179 11.93 4.41 -63.70
C THR A 179 12.92 5.24 -62.87
N LYS A 180 12.48 6.37 -62.36
CA LYS A 180 13.20 7.22 -61.42
C LYS A 180 13.49 6.40 -60.15
N LEU A 181 14.74 6.36 -59.71
CA LEU A 181 15.17 5.84 -58.40
C LEU A 181 14.38 6.47 -57.24
N PRO A 182 13.90 5.73 -56.24
CA PRO A 182 13.11 6.26 -55.15
C PRO A 182 13.98 7.17 -54.29
N THR A 183 13.50 8.34 -53.97
CA THR A 183 14.14 9.32 -53.09
C THR A 183 14.24 8.80 -51.65
N ARG A 184 15.25 9.21 -50.94
CA ARG A 184 15.58 8.82 -49.53
C ARG A 184 14.38 8.90 -48.55
N ALA A 185 13.32 9.64 -48.90
CA ALA A 185 12.08 9.74 -48.14
C ALA A 185 11.13 8.54 -48.31
N SER A 186 11.18 7.82 -49.46
CA SER A 186 10.34 6.65 -49.69
C SER A 186 10.90 5.37 -49.05
N VAL A 187 12.23 5.29 -48.88
CA VAL A 187 12.89 4.20 -48.18
C VAL A 187 12.65 4.27 -46.67
N SER A 188 12.57 5.49 -46.11
CA SER A 188 12.26 5.68 -44.69
C SER A 188 10.79 5.35 -44.36
N LYS A 189 9.87 5.53 -45.28
CA LYS A 189 8.46 5.16 -45.12
C LYS A 189 8.25 3.62 -45.16
N ALA A 190 8.89 2.93 -46.06
CA ALA A 190 8.83 1.50 -46.16
C ALA A 190 9.55 0.79 -44.99
N GLN A 191 10.67 1.31 -44.52
CA GLN A 191 11.32 0.85 -43.29
C GLN A 191 10.49 1.17 -42.05
N ALA A 192 9.79 2.29 -41.98
CA ALA A 192 8.89 2.62 -40.88
C ALA A 192 7.62 1.74 -40.87
N GLU A 193 7.16 1.27 -42.05
CA GLU A 193 6.04 0.32 -42.14
C GLU A 193 6.46 -1.11 -41.78
N VAL A 194 7.70 -1.53 -42.12
CA VAL A 194 8.25 -2.83 -41.72
C VAL A 194 8.58 -2.87 -40.21
N LEU A 195 9.03 -1.75 -39.63
CA LEU A 195 9.20 -1.62 -38.16
C LEU A 195 7.86 -1.55 -37.41
N LYS A 196 6.77 -1.12 -38.05
CA LYS A 196 5.44 -1.15 -37.46
C LYS A 196 4.81 -2.54 -37.35
N SER A 197 5.34 -3.54 -38.03
CA SER A 197 4.82 -4.91 -38.05
C SER A 197 5.55 -5.89 -37.12
N SER A 198 6.60 -5.46 -36.41
CA SER A 198 7.52 -6.37 -35.73
C SER A 198 7.31 -6.62 -34.24
N SER A 199 6.40 -5.90 -33.54
CA SER A 199 5.99 -6.32 -32.21
C SER A 199 4.48 -6.49 -32.15
N SER A 200 4.04 -7.73 -32.02
CA SER A 200 2.62 -8.10 -32.02
C SER A 200 1.99 -8.05 -30.63
N ASN A 201 2.77 -7.94 -29.57
CA ASN A 201 2.32 -8.00 -28.18
C ASN A 201 2.09 -6.58 -27.61
N PRO A 202 0.86 -6.24 -27.11
CA PRO A 202 0.58 -4.94 -26.49
C PRO A 202 1.49 -4.60 -25.31
N ALA A 203 1.94 -5.58 -24.53
CA ALA A 203 2.81 -5.40 -23.38
C ALA A 203 4.22 -4.89 -23.78
N GLU A 204 4.71 -5.29 -24.94
CA GLU A 204 6.05 -4.91 -25.43
C GLU A 204 6.01 -3.69 -26.36
N THR A 205 4.83 -3.31 -26.84
CA THR A 205 4.65 -2.19 -27.77
C THR A 205 4.55 -0.89 -27.01
N GLY A 206 5.50 0.04 -27.22
CA GLY A 206 5.45 1.38 -26.62
C GLY A 206 4.23 2.19 -27.08
N VAL A 207 3.62 2.96 -26.19
CA VAL A 207 2.42 3.76 -26.45
C VAL A 207 2.60 4.76 -27.60
N GLN A 208 3.81 5.17 -27.92
CA GLN A 208 4.12 6.06 -29.04
C GLN A 208 3.75 5.48 -30.42
N PHE A 209 3.55 4.15 -30.52
CA PHE A 209 3.16 3.48 -31.77
C PHE A 209 1.64 3.38 -31.96
N VAL A 210 0.85 3.82 -30.97
CA VAL A 210 -0.60 3.96 -31.14
C VAL A 210 -0.88 5.08 -32.14
N PRO A 211 -1.75 4.88 -33.15
CA PRO A 211 -2.10 5.91 -34.10
C PRO A 211 -2.58 7.21 -33.45
N GLY A 212 -1.86 8.31 -33.67
CA GLY A 212 -2.12 9.60 -33.04
C GLY A 212 -1.26 9.88 -31.79
N VAL A 213 -0.45 8.95 -31.31
CA VAL A 213 0.47 9.18 -30.19
C VAL A 213 1.88 9.36 -30.72
N GLY A 214 2.36 10.60 -30.74
CA GLY A 214 3.76 10.88 -31.07
C GLY A 214 4.66 10.89 -29.82
N PRO A 215 6.00 11.01 -30.01
CA PRO A 215 6.97 10.98 -28.90
C PRO A 215 6.72 12.05 -27.82
N LYS A 216 6.20 13.23 -28.20
CA LYS A 216 5.86 14.30 -27.24
C LYS A 216 4.70 13.91 -26.33
N LEU A 217 3.68 13.28 -26.89
CA LEU A 217 2.52 12.84 -26.14
C LEU A 217 2.84 11.60 -25.30
N ALA A 218 3.62 10.67 -25.81
CA ALA A 218 4.10 9.53 -25.04
C ALA A 218 4.85 9.99 -23.77
N ALA A 219 5.67 11.05 -23.87
CA ALA A 219 6.32 11.64 -22.70
C ALA A 219 5.34 12.27 -21.68
N VAL A 220 4.17 12.75 -22.13
CA VAL A 220 3.11 13.23 -21.23
C VAL A 220 2.38 12.06 -20.58
N LEU A 221 2.10 11.00 -21.32
CA LEU A 221 1.46 9.78 -20.81
C LEU A 221 2.32 9.05 -19.76
N THR A 222 3.64 9.11 -19.89
CA THR A 222 4.56 8.58 -18.86
C THR A 222 4.37 9.24 -17.47
N ASN A 223 3.88 10.48 -17.40
CA ASN A 223 3.59 11.14 -16.11
C ASN A 223 2.43 10.48 -15.34
N ILE A 224 1.62 9.68 -16.01
CA ILE A 224 0.52 8.88 -15.44
C ILE A 224 0.80 7.38 -15.56
N ASN A 225 2.09 7.00 -15.66
CA ASN A 225 2.58 5.62 -15.74
C ASN A 225 2.06 4.83 -16.95
N ILE A 226 1.82 5.49 -18.08
CA ILE A 226 1.44 4.84 -19.35
C ILE A 226 2.66 4.87 -20.28
N GLU A 227 3.35 3.74 -20.41
CA GLU A 227 4.54 3.58 -21.27
C GLU A 227 4.27 2.62 -22.43
N THR A 228 3.43 1.62 -22.23
CA THR A 228 3.06 0.60 -23.24
C THR A 228 1.61 0.75 -23.70
N VAL A 229 1.26 0.01 -24.74
CA VAL A 229 -0.13 -0.12 -25.20
C VAL A 229 -0.97 -0.83 -24.14
N GLU A 230 -0.42 -1.82 -23.47
CA GLU A 230 -1.09 -2.51 -22.38
C GLU A 230 -1.42 -1.57 -21.22
N ASP A 231 -0.47 -0.72 -20.79
CA ASP A 231 -0.74 0.30 -19.76
C ASP A 231 -1.89 1.23 -20.16
N LEU A 232 -1.95 1.60 -21.46
CA LEU A 232 -3.02 2.45 -21.98
C LEU A 232 -4.38 1.76 -21.92
N LEU A 233 -4.46 0.46 -22.26
CA LEU A 233 -5.68 -0.35 -22.20
C LEU A 233 -6.11 -0.67 -20.76
N HIS A 234 -5.18 -0.64 -19.81
CA HIS A 234 -5.46 -0.80 -18.36
C HIS A 234 -5.64 0.54 -17.62
N HIS A 235 -5.62 1.66 -18.35
CA HIS A 235 -5.94 2.96 -17.75
C HIS A 235 -7.45 3.15 -17.65
N TYR A 236 -8.08 2.59 -16.62
CA TYR A 236 -9.53 2.51 -16.48
C TYR A 236 -10.20 3.85 -16.17
N PRO A 237 -11.45 4.06 -16.63
CA PRO A 237 -12.22 5.24 -16.27
C PRO A 237 -12.59 5.24 -14.78
N ARG A 238 -12.60 6.43 -14.17
CA ARG A 238 -13.06 6.62 -12.78
C ARG A 238 -14.56 6.55 -12.65
N ARG A 239 -15.28 7.00 -13.66
CA ARG A 239 -16.75 7.02 -13.72
C ARG A 239 -17.21 7.14 -15.17
N TYR A 240 -18.49 6.96 -15.36
CA TYR A 240 -19.15 7.16 -16.64
C TYR A 240 -20.14 8.32 -16.58
N ILE A 241 -20.40 8.95 -17.70
CA ILE A 241 -21.48 9.90 -17.91
C ILE A 241 -22.44 9.28 -18.90
N ASP A 242 -23.70 9.10 -18.49
CA ASP A 242 -24.75 8.65 -19.38
C ASP A 242 -25.39 9.85 -20.06
N PHE A 243 -25.02 10.09 -21.30
CA PHE A 243 -25.61 11.17 -22.11
C PHE A 243 -26.98 10.83 -22.67
N ASN A 244 -27.48 9.60 -22.53
CA ASN A 244 -28.83 9.24 -22.95
C ASN A 244 -29.88 9.66 -21.90
N ASN A 245 -29.51 9.72 -20.61
CA ASN A 245 -30.39 10.12 -19.52
C ASN A 245 -30.34 11.64 -19.29
N ARG A 246 -30.90 12.39 -20.21
CA ARG A 246 -30.97 13.87 -20.14
C ARG A 246 -32.14 14.30 -19.28
N GLN A 247 -31.91 15.26 -18.41
CA GLN A 247 -32.96 15.85 -17.57
C GLN A 247 -33.03 17.36 -17.76
N ASN A 248 -34.25 17.89 -17.61
CA ASN A 248 -34.49 19.33 -17.64
C ASN A 248 -34.15 19.97 -16.28
N ILE A 249 -33.57 21.16 -16.29
CA ILE A 249 -33.14 21.88 -15.09
C ILE A 249 -34.29 22.08 -14.10
N ARG A 250 -35.50 22.27 -14.61
CA ARG A 250 -36.72 22.48 -13.77
C ARG A 250 -37.09 21.24 -12.94
N SER A 251 -36.77 20.02 -13.39
CA SER A 251 -37.15 18.75 -12.74
C SER A 251 -36.07 18.18 -11.82
N LEU A 252 -34.93 18.87 -11.65
CA LEU A 252 -33.80 18.37 -10.89
C LEU A 252 -34.07 18.29 -9.40
N GLN A 253 -33.62 17.20 -8.78
CA GLN A 253 -33.66 16.97 -7.33
C GLN A 253 -32.27 17.10 -6.72
N LEU A 254 -32.20 17.61 -5.49
CA LEU A 254 -30.92 17.73 -4.77
C LEU A 254 -30.31 16.35 -4.46
N GLY A 255 -29.00 16.23 -4.68
CA GLY A 255 -28.25 14.97 -4.47
C GLY A 255 -28.26 14.04 -5.68
N GLN A 256 -29.07 14.28 -6.71
CA GLN A 256 -29.15 13.46 -7.90
C GLN A 256 -27.95 13.73 -8.83
N GLU A 257 -27.35 12.67 -9.40
CA GLU A 257 -26.38 12.79 -10.50
C GLU A 257 -27.13 12.85 -11.83
N VAL A 258 -26.89 13.92 -12.59
CA VAL A 258 -27.68 14.25 -13.78
C VAL A 258 -26.82 14.71 -14.95
N THR A 259 -27.34 14.52 -16.15
CA THR A 259 -26.80 15.10 -17.37
C THR A 259 -27.79 16.12 -17.94
N ILE A 260 -27.31 17.32 -18.22
CA ILE A 260 -28.09 18.45 -18.71
C ILE A 260 -27.53 18.86 -20.08
N PHE A 261 -28.42 19.03 -21.04
CA PHE A 261 -28.14 19.70 -22.32
C PHE A 261 -28.61 21.14 -22.22
N GLY A 262 -27.77 22.09 -22.60
CA GLY A 262 -28.16 23.51 -22.58
C GLY A 262 -27.15 24.41 -23.24
N THR A 263 -27.44 25.73 -23.22
CA THR A 263 -26.62 26.77 -23.82
C THR A 263 -25.88 27.58 -22.75
N ILE A 264 -24.62 27.90 -22.96
CA ILE A 264 -23.85 28.76 -22.06
C ILE A 264 -24.36 30.19 -22.12
N ARG A 265 -24.94 30.67 -21.04
CA ARG A 265 -25.46 32.03 -20.89
C ARG A 265 -24.40 33.04 -20.50
N SER A 266 -23.53 32.66 -19.58
CA SER A 266 -22.43 33.50 -19.07
C SER A 266 -21.27 32.70 -18.50
N VAL A 267 -20.06 33.24 -18.66
CA VAL A 267 -18.85 32.75 -18.01
C VAL A 267 -18.20 33.89 -17.24
N GLY A 268 -18.03 33.70 -15.94
CA GLY A 268 -17.37 34.64 -15.06
C GLY A 268 -16.17 34.00 -14.38
N ALA A 269 -15.20 34.81 -13.99
CA ALA A 269 -14.12 34.35 -13.12
C ALA A 269 -13.77 35.43 -12.09
N PHE A 270 -13.61 35.03 -10.84
CA PHE A 270 -13.25 35.93 -9.75
C PHE A 270 -12.28 35.24 -8.80
N GLN A 271 -11.53 36.04 -8.07
CA GLN A 271 -10.51 35.54 -7.14
C GLN A 271 -11.16 35.26 -5.77
N SER A 272 -10.79 34.12 -5.16
CA SER A 272 -11.19 33.83 -3.78
C SER A 272 -10.63 34.85 -2.80
N ARG A 273 -11.35 35.15 -1.72
CA ARG A 273 -10.92 36.08 -0.66
C ARG A 273 -9.57 35.67 -0.01
N LYS A 274 -9.19 34.40 -0.06
CA LYS A 274 -7.89 33.88 0.42
C LYS A 274 -6.74 34.00 -0.59
N GLY A 275 -6.98 34.56 -1.78
CA GLY A 275 -5.93 35.00 -2.70
C GLY A 275 -5.24 33.92 -3.58
N ASN A 276 -5.36 32.65 -3.27
CA ASN A 276 -4.62 31.59 -3.98
C ASN A 276 -5.43 30.71 -4.94
N VAL A 277 -6.75 30.93 -5.03
CA VAL A 277 -7.63 30.15 -5.88
C VAL A 277 -8.52 31.08 -6.70
N SER A 278 -8.59 30.86 -8.00
CA SER A 278 -9.54 31.52 -8.89
C SER A 278 -10.80 30.63 -9.05
N ILE A 279 -11.95 31.27 -9.00
CA ILE A 279 -13.25 30.61 -9.11
C ILE A 279 -13.83 30.96 -10.48
N VAL A 280 -13.99 29.97 -11.35
CA VAL A 280 -14.64 30.12 -12.65
C VAL A 280 -16.09 29.65 -12.54
N SER A 281 -17.02 30.53 -12.89
CA SER A 281 -18.46 30.26 -12.87
C SER A 281 -19.01 30.20 -14.29
N ILE A 282 -19.72 29.12 -14.63
CA ILE A 282 -20.36 28.91 -15.93
C ILE A 282 -21.85 28.72 -15.67
N THR A 283 -22.67 29.54 -16.30
CA THR A 283 -24.12 29.43 -16.19
C THR A 283 -24.68 28.80 -17.47
N ILE A 284 -25.39 27.69 -17.32
CA ILE A 284 -26.03 26.94 -18.41
C ILE A 284 -27.54 27.12 -18.28
N ASN A 285 -28.21 27.27 -19.42
CA ASN A 285 -29.66 27.37 -19.54
C ASN A 285 -30.15 26.38 -20.58
N ASP A 286 -31.20 25.62 -20.26
CA ASP A 286 -31.84 24.62 -21.14
C ASP A 286 -33.22 25.06 -21.65
N GLY A 287 -33.58 26.33 -21.46
CA GLY A 287 -34.93 26.85 -21.75
C GLY A 287 -35.93 26.65 -20.60
N THR A 288 -35.75 25.68 -19.72
CA THR A 288 -36.62 25.42 -18.56
C THR A 288 -36.12 26.06 -17.26
N GLY A 289 -34.80 26.29 -17.18
CA GLY A 289 -34.14 26.86 -16.03
C GLY A 289 -32.69 27.21 -16.26
N SER A 290 -32.00 27.65 -15.19
CA SER A 290 -30.56 27.94 -15.23
C SER A 290 -29.84 27.24 -14.08
N ILE A 291 -28.68 26.67 -14.35
CA ILE A 291 -27.84 26.02 -13.37
C ILE A 291 -26.42 26.57 -13.42
N LEU A 292 -25.77 26.64 -12.23
CA LEU A 292 -24.43 27.14 -12.08
C LEU A 292 -23.42 26.00 -11.99
N ILE A 293 -22.31 26.14 -12.67
CA ILE A 293 -21.14 25.28 -12.53
C ILE A 293 -19.99 26.11 -12.00
N THR A 294 -19.35 25.64 -10.94
CA THR A 294 -18.22 26.31 -10.32
C THR A 294 -16.96 25.45 -10.44
N LYS A 295 -15.91 25.97 -11.06
CA LYS A 295 -14.60 25.30 -11.14
C LYS A 295 -13.57 26.08 -10.33
N PHE A 296 -12.83 25.38 -9.46
CA PHE A 296 -11.74 25.95 -8.67
C PHE A 296 -10.43 25.74 -9.42
N VAL A 297 -9.69 26.81 -9.66
CA VAL A 297 -8.44 26.79 -10.41
C VAL A 297 -7.35 27.37 -9.52
N GLY A 298 -6.27 26.60 -9.28
CA GLY A 298 -5.12 27.08 -8.51
C GLY A 298 -4.43 28.27 -9.17
N GLY A 299 -3.96 29.23 -8.36
CA GLY A 299 -3.23 30.42 -8.80
C GLY A 299 -4.07 31.69 -8.75
N LYS A 300 -3.34 32.85 -8.89
CA LYS A 300 -4.00 34.16 -8.91
C LYS A 300 -4.79 34.34 -10.20
N SER A 301 -6.01 34.86 -10.07
CA SER A 301 -6.85 35.24 -11.23
C SER A 301 -6.14 36.34 -12.02
N ASN A 302 -5.81 36.07 -13.27
CA ASN A 302 -5.31 37.08 -14.17
C ASN A 302 -6.21 37.16 -15.41
N ARG A 303 -6.11 38.26 -16.17
CA ARG A 303 -6.92 38.51 -17.37
C ARG A 303 -6.77 37.37 -18.40
N TYR A 304 -5.57 36.79 -18.51
CA TYR A 304 -5.27 35.69 -19.42
C TYR A 304 -6.06 34.42 -19.07
N LEU A 305 -6.15 34.08 -17.79
CA LEU A 305 -6.91 32.91 -17.30
C LEU A 305 -8.41 33.07 -17.60
N ILE A 306 -8.96 34.28 -17.41
CA ILE A 306 -10.35 34.59 -17.70
C ILE A 306 -10.63 34.47 -19.21
N GLU A 307 -9.76 35.01 -20.05
CA GLU A 307 -9.89 34.95 -21.51
C GLU A 307 -9.77 33.50 -22.03
N ARG A 308 -8.83 32.70 -21.46
CA ARG A 308 -8.69 31.28 -21.77
C ARG A 308 -9.97 30.49 -21.48
N TYR A 309 -10.61 30.72 -20.33
CA TYR A 309 -11.86 30.02 -19.99
C TYR A 309 -13.05 30.52 -20.81
N LYS A 310 -13.12 31.80 -21.14
CA LYS A 310 -14.13 32.33 -22.08
C LYS A 310 -13.97 31.75 -23.48
N ALA A 311 -12.75 31.57 -23.96
CA ALA A 311 -12.46 30.92 -25.22
C ALA A 311 -12.81 29.40 -25.19
N GLN A 312 -12.59 28.73 -24.06
CA GLN A 312 -12.91 27.33 -23.87
C GLN A 312 -14.43 27.07 -23.74
N TYR A 313 -15.18 28.03 -23.18
CA TYR A 313 -16.63 27.98 -22.97
C TYR A 313 -17.27 29.22 -23.54
N PRO A 314 -17.38 29.35 -24.88
CA PRO A 314 -17.92 30.57 -25.48
C PRO A 314 -19.41 30.74 -25.14
N LYS A 315 -19.82 32.00 -24.95
CA LYS A 315 -21.23 32.33 -24.75
C LYS A 315 -22.05 31.93 -25.98
N GLY A 316 -23.21 31.34 -25.78
CA GLY A 316 -24.05 30.83 -26.86
C GLY A 316 -23.68 29.42 -27.36
N ALA A 317 -22.60 28.83 -26.83
CA ALA A 317 -22.25 27.45 -27.14
C ALA A 317 -23.25 26.46 -26.52
N GLN A 318 -23.63 25.47 -27.32
CA GLN A 318 -24.34 24.29 -26.78
C GLN A 318 -23.39 23.38 -26.03
N VAL A 319 -23.84 22.89 -24.86
CA VAL A 319 -23.02 22.07 -23.96
C VAL A 319 -23.83 20.94 -23.37
N LEU A 320 -23.14 19.84 -23.12
CA LEU A 320 -23.56 18.79 -22.19
C LEU A 320 -22.82 18.98 -20.88
N ALA A 321 -23.54 19.02 -19.78
CA ALA A 321 -22.96 19.13 -18.44
C ALA A 321 -23.49 18.01 -17.56
N SER A 322 -22.60 17.27 -16.92
CA SER A 322 -22.95 16.22 -15.97
C SER A 322 -22.35 16.49 -14.61
N GLY A 323 -23.09 16.22 -13.54
CA GLY A 323 -22.64 16.39 -12.18
C GLY A 323 -23.74 16.14 -11.15
N ILE A 324 -23.39 16.28 -9.87
CA ILE A 324 -24.35 16.11 -8.76
C ILE A 324 -25.03 17.45 -8.50
N VAL A 325 -26.37 17.44 -8.41
CA VAL A 325 -27.17 18.64 -8.15
C VAL A 325 -27.06 19.02 -6.67
N GLU A 326 -26.54 20.21 -6.41
CA GLU A 326 -26.48 20.82 -5.08
C GLU A 326 -27.10 22.22 -5.10
N ARG A 327 -27.39 22.73 -3.92
CA ARG A 327 -27.77 24.14 -3.73
C ARG A 327 -26.52 24.92 -3.31
N ASP A 328 -26.27 26.03 -3.99
CA ASP A 328 -25.18 26.93 -3.62
C ASP A 328 -25.49 27.63 -2.29
N GLU A 329 -24.58 27.53 -1.33
CA GLU A 329 -24.77 28.05 0.04
C GLU A 329 -24.92 29.59 0.10
N TYR A 330 -24.38 30.32 -0.89
CA TYR A 330 -24.36 31.78 -0.91
C TYR A 330 -25.50 32.38 -1.73
N THR A 331 -25.83 31.75 -2.87
CA THR A 331 -26.81 32.28 -3.82
C THR A 331 -28.14 31.53 -3.78
N SER A 332 -28.23 30.43 -3.03
CA SER A 332 -29.38 29.52 -3.00
C SER A 332 -29.81 28.96 -4.38
N ARG A 333 -28.98 29.13 -5.42
CA ARG A 333 -29.24 28.64 -6.77
C ARG A 333 -28.81 27.18 -6.90
N LEU A 334 -29.40 26.46 -7.83
CA LEU A 334 -28.94 25.12 -8.20
C LEU A 334 -27.53 25.23 -8.81
N LYS A 335 -26.64 24.36 -8.38
CA LYS A 335 -25.28 24.17 -8.92
C LYS A 335 -25.02 22.71 -9.21
N LEU A 336 -24.16 22.44 -10.19
CA LEU A 336 -23.58 21.10 -10.40
C LEU A 336 -22.20 21.02 -9.71
N LYS A 337 -22.09 20.09 -8.78
CA LYS A 337 -20.83 19.74 -8.11
C LYS A 337 -20.09 18.68 -8.95
N ASN A 338 -18.75 18.76 -8.96
CA ASN A 338 -17.88 17.88 -9.76
C ASN A 338 -18.27 17.81 -11.24
N ALA A 339 -18.75 18.96 -11.76
CA ALA A 339 -19.32 19.02 -13.10
C ALA A 339 -18.27 18.86 -14.20
N GLU A 340 -18.55 17.95 -15.14
CA GLU A 340 -17.89 17.88 -16.44
C GLU A 340 -18.73 18.61 -17.46
N VAL A 341 -18.09 19.49 -18.24
CA VAL A 341 -18.76 20.27 -19.28
C VAL A 341 -18.10 20.01 -20.62
N GLU A 342 -18.88 19.53 -21.55
CA GLU A 342 -18.45 19.26 -22.92
C GLU A 342 -19.13 20.23 -23.87
N VAL A 343 -18.34 21.01 -24.62
CA VAL A 343 -18.82 21.96 -25.62
C VAL A 343 -19.06 21.22 -26.91
N LEU A 344 -20.30 21.25 -27.43
CA LEU A 344 -20.68 20.55 -28.67
C LEU A 344 -20.50 21.45 -29.91
N GLY A 345 -20.80 22.75 -29.82
CA GLY A 345 -20.67 23.72 -30.89
C GLY A 345 -21.18 25.10 -30.50
N VAL A 346 -20.91 26.08 -31.34
CA VAL A 346 -21.48 27.44 -31.22
C VAL A 346 -22.54 27.58 -32.29
N LEU A 347 -23.76 27.96 -31.91
CA LEU A 347 -24.81 28.33 -32.89
C LEU A 347 -24.33 29.56 -33.68
N SER A 348 -24.09 29.41 -34.99
CA SER A 348 -23.95 30.55 -35.87
C SER A 348 -25.34 31.15 -36.10
N ASP A 349 -25.48 32.48 -35.91
CA ASP A 349 -26.71 33.25 -36.17
C ASP A 349 -27.13 33.15 -37.67
N GLY A 350 -27.85 32.10 -38.04
CA GLY A 350 -28.30 31.87 -39.39
C GLY A 350 -29.17 30.62 -39.53
N GLY A 351 -30.39 30.72 -39.09
CA GLY A 351 -31.62 30.15 -39.67
C GLY A 351 -31.66 28.67 -40.03
N GLU A 352 -31.57 27.76 -39.07
CA GLU A 352 -32.20 26.41 -39.08
C GLU A 352 -32.59 26.04 -37.65
N SER A 353 -33.73 25.33 -37.50
CA SER A 353 -34.26 25.00 -36.18
C SER A 353 -33.21 24.23 -35.33
N GLY A 354 -32.97 24.71 -34.11
CA GLY A 354 -31.90 24.22 -33.25
C GLY A 354 -31.90 22.70 -32.95
N GLU A 355 -32.99 21.98 -33.22
CA GLU A 355 -33.14 20.55 -33.06
C GLU A 355 -32.55 19.74 -34.23
N GLU A 356 -32.64 20.23 -35.49
CA GLU A 356 -32.04 19.57 -36.64
C GLU A 356 -30.51 19.76 -36.68
N LEU A 357 -30.01 20.93 -36.25
CA LEU A 357 -28.57 21.16 -36.14
C LEU A 357 -27.96 20.36 -34.96
N ALA A 358 -28.69 20.20 -33.88
CA ALA A 358 -28.26 19.34 -32.77
C ALA A 358 -28.24 17.87 -33.17
N SER A 359 -29.14 17.39 -33.99
CA SER A 359 -29.18 16.04 -34.55
C SER A 359 -28.06 15.82 -35.55
N SER A 360 -27.81 16.74 -36.50
CA SER A 360 -26.73 16.64 -37.49
C SER A 360 -25.33 16.83 -36.89
N MET A 361 -25.17 17.65 -35.82
CA MET A 361 -23.90 17.76 -35.08
C MET A 361 -23.65 16.55 -34.15
N LEU A 362 -24.70 15.91 -33.64
CA LEU A 362 -24.61 14.63 -32.92
C LEU A 362 -24.21 13.48 -33.84
N GLU A 363 -24.66 13.49 -35.09
CA GLU A 363 -24.27 12.54 -36.14
C GLU A 363 -22.84 12.81 -36.68
N ALA A 364 -22.45 14.07 -36.82
CA ALA A 364 -21.14 14.48 -37.32
C ALA A 364 -20.01 14.46 -36.27
N SER A 365 -20.31 14.69 -35.00
CA SER A 365 -19.35 14.40 -33.91
C SER A 365 -19.41 12.91 -33.58
N SER A 366 -18.65 12.15 -34.44
CA SER A 366 -18.51 10.71 -34.39
C SER A 366 -18.95 10.11 -33.02
N SER A 367 -19.76 9.12 -33.11
CA SER A 367 -20.34 8.26 -32.04
C SER A 367 -19.49 7.96 -30.76
N LEU A 368 -18.26 8.43 -30.71
CA LEU A 368 -17.30 8.23 -29.59
C LEU A 368 -17.46 9.19 -28.42
N HIS A 369 -18.03 10.39 -28.61
CA HIS A 369 -17.96 11.45 -27.60
C HIS A 369 -19.32 11.93 -27.10
N ALA A 370 -20.41 11.61 -27.76
CA ALA A 370 -21.75 12.06 -27.40
C ALA A 370 -22.83 11.00 -27.73
N GLY A 371 -23.98 11.04 -27.05
CA GLY A 371 -25.13 10.17 -27.35
C GLY A 371 -25.00 8.74 -26.82
N ARG A 372 -24.05 8.45 -25.90
CA ARG A 372 -23.82 7.15 -25.26
C ARG A 372 -23.31 7.32 -23.85
N ILE A 373 -23.01 6.21 -23.19
CA ILE A 373 -22.25 6.18 -21.94
C ILE A 373 -20.78 6.48 -22.26
N VAL A 374 -20.25 7.55 -21.66
CA VAL A 374 -18.92 8.09 -21.97
C VAL A 374 -17.98 8.00 -20.76
N PRO A 375 -16.79 7.40 -20.90
CA PRO A 375 -15.85 7.25 -19.80
C PRO A 375 -15.16 8.56 -19.43
N ILE A 376 -14.93 8.77 -18.14
CA ILE A 376 -14.13 9.85 -17.56
C ILE A 376 -12.87 9.26 -16.95
N TYR A 377 -11.71 9.62 -17.51
CA TYR A 377 -10.41 9.12 -17.05
C TYR A 377 -9.71 10.07 -16.08
N PRO A 378 -8.79 9.55 -15.25
CA PRO A 378 -7.78 10.38 -14.59
C PRO A 378 -6.93 11.06 -15.66
N LEU A 379 -6.72 12.38 -15.51
CA LEU A 379 -5.96 13.18 -16.48
C LEU A 379 -4.67 13.72 -15.85
N THR A 380 -3.69 14.04 -16.70
CA THR A 380 -2.52 14.83 -16.35
C THR A 380 -2.49 16.12 -17.17
N GLU A 381 -1.67 17.07 -16.72
CA GLU A 381 -1.48 18.34 -17.45
C GLU A 381 -0.89 18.06 -18.84
N GLY A 382 -1.51 18.63 -19.88
CA GLY A 382 -1.06 18.48 -21.27
C GLY A 382 -1.87 17.49 -22.13
N ILE A 383 -2.85 16.75 -21.55
CA ILE A 383 -3.75 15.87 -22.33
C ILE A 383 -5.22 16.17 -22.02
N GLY A 384 -6.04 16.29 -23.07
CA GLY A 384 -7.48 16.49 -22.93
C GLY A 384 -8.26 15.17 -22.95
N LEU A 385 -9.41 15.13 -22.25
CA LEU A 385 -10.25 13.93 -22.11
C LEU A 385 -10.69 13.34 -23.45
N ARG A 386 -11.14 14.17 -24.38
CA ARG A 386 -11.54 13.74 -25.73
C ARG A 386 -10.40 13.04 -26.47
N TYR A 387 -9.21 13.63 -26.36
CA TYR A 387 -8.04 13.08 -27.03
C TYR A 387 -7.62 11.73 -26.44
N LEU A 388 -7.64 11.61 -25.11
CA LEU A 388 -7.35 10.35 -24.41
C LEU A 388 -8.35 9.24 -24.83
N ARG A 389 -9.65 9.54 -24.91
CA ARG A 389 -10.67 8.60 -25.43
C ARG A 389 -10.34 8.14 -26.85
N THR A 390 -9.96 9.07 -27.72
CA THR A 390 -9.63 8.76 -29.14
C THR A 390 -8.43 7.84 -29.24
N ILE A 391 -7.37 8.05 -28.45
CA ILE A 391 -6.18 7.18 -28.53
C ILE A 391 -6.46 5.80 -27.92
N ILE A 392 -7.25 5.71 -26.84
CA ILE A 392 -7.68 4.43 -26.26
C ILE A 392 -8.52 3.64 -27.27
N HIS A 393 -9.48 4.30 -27.96
CA HIS A 393 -10.28 3.65 -29.00
C HIS A 393 -9.41 3.10 -30.12
N ARG A 394 -8.47 3.90 -30.63
CA ARG A 394 -7.51 3.45 -31.65
C ARG A 394 -6.60 2.32 -31.19
N ALA A 395 -6.21 2.34 -29.91
CA ALA A 395 -5.44 1.26 -29.32
C ALA A 395 -6.25 -0.05 -29.29
N LEU A 396 -7.53 0.01 -28.90
CA LEU A 396 -8.43 -1.15 -28.93
C LEU A 396 -8.66 -1.68 -30.35
N GLU A 397 -8.86 -0.82 -31.33
CA GLU A 397 -9.01 -1.24 -32.73
C GLU A 397 -7.75 -1.90 -33.29
N THR A 398 -6.57 -1.34 -32.97
CA THR A 398 -5.30 -1.80 -33.57
C THR A 398 -4.73 -3.00 -32.84
N TYR A 399 -4.84 -3.04 -31.51
CA TYR A 399 -4.17 -4.02 -30.64
C TYR A 399 -5.13 -4.92 -29.87
N GLY A 400 -6.42 -4.60 -29.76
CA GLY A 400 -7.39 -5.38 -28.99
C GLY A 400 -7.49 -6.85 -29.42
N ALA A 401 -7.35 -7.13 -30.74
CA ALA A 401 -7.34 -8.52 -31.25
C ALA A 401 -6.09 -9.32 -30.82
N LYS A 402 -5.02 -8.64 -30.39
CA LYS A 402 -3.75 -9.24 -29.99
C LYS A 402 -3.62 -9.44 -28.48
N VAL A 403 -4.62 -8.98 -27.72
CA VAL A 403 -4.71 -9.23 -26.27
C VAL A 403 -4.98 -10.72 -26.06
N VAL A 404 -4.10 -11.36 -25.30
CA VAL A 404 -4.22 -12.76 -24.92
C VAL A 404 -4.85 -12.84 -23.53
N ASP A 405 -5.89 -13.65 -23.38
CA ASP A 405 -6.50 -13.88 -22.07
C ASP A 405 -5.62 -14.84 -21.25
N PRO A 406 -5.11 -14.44 -20.11
CA PRO A 406 -4.24 -15.27 -19.27
C PRO A 406 -5.01 -16.33 -18.48
N LEU A 407 -6.35 -16.20 -18.33
CA LEU A 407 -7.15 -17.17 -17.58
C LEU A 407 -7.45 -18.41 -18.39
N PRO A 408 -7.30 -19.60 -17.81
CA PRO A 408 -7.76 -20.83 -18.42
C PRO A 408 -9.28 -20.83 -18.71
N PRO A 409 -9.74 -21.41 -19.83
CA PRO A 409 -11.16 -21.38 -20.21
C PRO A 409 -12.12 -21.94 -19.16
N TYR A 410 -11.69 -22.93 -18.37
CA TYR A 410 -12.53 -23.50 -17.31
C TYR A 410 -12.78 -22.50 -16.18
N ILE A 411 -11.81 -21.66 -15.81
CA ILE A 411 -12.02 -20.60 -14.79
C ILE A 411 -13.02 -19.55 -15.31
N ILE A 412 -12.92 -19.18 -16.58
CA ILE A 412 -13.85 -18.23 -17.20
C ILE A 412 -15.28 -18.80 -17.15
N ALA A 413 -15.46 -20.08 -17.49
CA ALA A 413 -16.75 -20.74 -17.48
C ALA A 413 -17.32 -20.91 -16.05
N ASP A 414 -16.53 -21.42 -15.11
CA ASP A 414 -16.95 -21.68 -13.73
C ASP A 414 -17.41 -20.42 -12.99
N HIS A 415 -16.76 -19.29 -13.27
CA HIS A 415 -17.08 -18.01 -12.65
C HIS A 415 -17.95 -17.10 -13.53
N GLN A 416 -18.46 -17.59 -14.66
CA GLN A 416 -19.34 -16.85 -15.59
C GLN A 416 -18.75 -15.49 -16.00
N LEU A 417 -17.44 -15.48 -16.26
CA LEU A 417 -16.72 -14.28 -16.66
C LEU A 417 -16.80 -14.05 -18.17
N ILE A 418 -16.73 -12.78 -18.58
CA ILE A 418 -16.49 -12.44 -19.98
C ILE A 418 -15.00 -12.55 -20.30
N ASP A 419 -14.63 -12.73 -21.57
CA ASP A 419 -13.25 -12.76 -21.99
C ASP A 419 -12.57 -11.38 -21.80
N LEU A 420 -11.23 -11.36 -21.65
CA LEU A 420 -10.46 -10.14 -21.34
C LEU A 420 -10.60 -9.07 -22.44
N ARG A 421 -10.66 -9.50 -23.71
CA ARG A 421 -10.80 -8.55 -24.83
C ARG A 421 -12.14 -7.83 -24.77
N SER A 422 -13.23 -8.56 -24.54
CA SER A 422 -14.57 -7.99 -24.35
C SER A 422 -14.62 -7.11 -23.09
N ALA A 423 -13.96 -7.52 -22.00
CA ALA A 423 -13.87 -6.73 -20.78
C ALA A 423 -13.16 -5.39 -21.04
N LEU A 424 -12.00 -5.39 -21.71
CA LEU A 424 -11.27 -4.16 -22.03
C LEU A 424 -12.05 -3.25 -23.00
N LYS A 425 -12.75 -3.81 -23.97
CA LYS A 425 -13.61 -3.01 -24.85
C LYS A 425 -14.76 -2.36 -24.06
N ASN A 426 -15.44 -3.13 -23.24
CA ASN A 426 -16.66 -2.72 -22.55
C ASN A 426 -16.38 -1.82 -21.32
N ILE A 427 -15.22 -1.92 -20.69
CA ILE A 427 -14.84 -0.97 -19.63
C ILE A 427 -14.56 0.43 -20.19
N HIS A 428 -14.10 0.52 -21.42
CA HIS A 428 -13.81 1.81 -22.06
C HIS A 428 -15.02 2.37 -22.83
N PHE A 429 -15.78 1.52 -23.52
CA PHE A 429 -16.87 1.94 -24.39
C PHE A 429 -18.09 1.01 -24.22
N PRO A 430 -18.76 1.03 -23.06
CA PRO A 430 -19.91 0.18 -22.80
C PRO A 430 -21.15 0.65 -23.58
N GLU A 431 -21.97 -0.29 -24.00
CA GLU A 431 -23.27 -0.02 -24.63
C GLU A 431 -24.31 0.42 -23.57
N ASN A 432 -24.26 -0.19 -22.38
CA ASN A 432 -25.10 0.14 -21.22
C ASN A 432 -24.30 -0.07 -19.93
N MET A 433 -24.85 0.35 -18.78
CA MET A 433 -24.18 0.26 -17.47
C MET A 433 -24.01 -1.19 -17.01
N GLU A 434 -24.90 -2.09 -17.38
CA GLU A 434 -24.82 -3.51 -17.01
C GLU A 434 -23.58 -4.17 -17.65
N VAL A 435 -23.35 -3.92 -18.94
CA VAL A 435 -22.15 -4.38 -19.67
C VAL A 435 -20.87 -3.78 -19.09
N ALA A 436 -20.91 -2.52 -18.64
CA ALA A 436 -19.78 -1.89 -17.94
C ALA A 436 -19.48 -2.60 -16.61
N GLU A 437 -20.50 -2.99 -15.87
CA GLU A 437 -20.33 -3.68 -14.58
C GLU A 437 -19.82 -5.11 -14.76
N GLN A 438 -20.27 -5.83 -15.77
CA GLN A 438 -19.71 -7.14 -16.14
C GLN A 438 -18.22 -7.04 -16.51
N ALA A 439 -17.85 -6.01 -17.28
CA ALA A 439 -16.45 -5.75 -17.61
C ALA A 439 -15.63 -5.44 -16.35
N ARG A 440 -16.15 -4.60 -15.47
CA ARG A 440 -15.52 -4.27 -14.18
C ARG A 440 -15.36 -5.49 -13.30
N HIS A 441 -16.39 -6.34 -13.21
CA HIS A 441 -16.33 -7.59 -12.45
C HIS A 441 -15.20 -8.49 -12.93
N ARG A 442 -15.04 -8.67 -14.27
CA ARG A 442 -13.95 -9.45 -14.85
C ARG A 442 -12.58 -8.87 -14.47
N LEU A 443 -12.39 -7.57 -14.62
CA LEU A 443 -11.09 -6.94 -14.34
C LEU A 443 -10.74 -6.96 -12.85
N ILE A 444 -11.73 -6.81 -11.94
CA ILE A 444 -11.55 -7.01 -10.50
C ILE A 444 -11.13 -8.46 -10.20
N PHE A 445 -11.78 -9.42 -10.86
CA PHE A 445 -11.41 -10.83 -10.70
C PHE A 445 -9.96 -11.06 -11.11
N ASP A 446 -9.52 -10.56 -12.26
CA ASP A 446 -8.14 -10.71 -12.73
C ASP A 446 -7.11 -10.13 -11.75
N GLU A 447 -7.33 -8.92 -11.23
CA GLU A 447 -6.43 -8.32 -10.24
C GLU A 447 -6.34 -9.16 -8.96
N LEU A 448 -7.49 -9.57 -8.40
CA LEU A 448 -7.53 -10.37 -7.19
C LEU A 448 -6.98 -11.78 -7.40
N PHE A 449 -7.30 -12.40 -8.53
CA PHE A 449 -6.79 -13.74 -8.88
C PHE A 449 -5.26 -13.73 -9.01
N ASN A 450 -4.68 -12.74 -9.69
CA ASN A 450 -3.23 -12.63 -9.83
C ASN A 450 -2.53 -12.44 -8.47
N ILE A 451 -3.10 -11.63 -7.58
CA ILE A 451 -2.59 -11.47 -6.21
C ILE A 451 -2.64 -12.81 -5.46
N GLN A 452 -3.79 -13.52 -5.51
CA GLN A 452 -3.96 -14.80 -4.84
C GLN A 452 -3.05 -15.88 -5.41
N LEU A 453 -2.89 -15.93 -6.72
CA LEU A 453 -1.98 -16.87 -7.39
C LEU A 453 -0.52 -16.64 -6.95
N HIS A 454 -0.10 -15.38 -6.89
CA HIS A 454 1.25 -15.04 -6.41
C HIS A 454 1.47 -15.45 -4.94
N LEU A 455 0.47 -15.21 -4.09
CA LEU A 455 0.52 -15.59 -2.67
C LEU A 455 0.51 -17.12 -2.50
N ALA A 456 -0.33 -17.84 -3.25
CA ALA A 456 -0.37 -19.30 -3.26
C ALA A 456 0.95 -19.91 -3.74
N TYR A 457 1.55 -19.35 -4.80
CA TYR A 457 2.87 -19.76 -5.29
C TYR A 457 3.97 -19.54 -4.25
N LYS A 458 3.97 -18.38 -3.60
CA LYS A 458 4.91 -18.07 -2.52
C LYS A 458 4.75 -19.05 -1.35
N ARG A 459 3.52 -19.32 -0.93
CA ARG A 459 3.20 -20.29 0.13
C ARG A 459 3.69 -21.69 -0.22
N HIS A 460 3.38 -22.17 -1.41
CA HIS A 460 3.83 -23.47 -1.90
C HIS A 460 5.37 -23.60 -1.90
N ASN A 461 6.10 -22.54 -2.31
CA ASN A 461 7.55 -22.54 -2.27
C ASN A 461 8.13 -22.57 -0.84
N VAL A 462 7.45 -21.96 0.14
CA VAL A 462 7.84 -22.04 1.56
C VAL A 462 7.57 -23.44 2.09
N GLU A 463 6.41 -24.02 1.79
CA GLU A 463 6.03 -25.38 2.21
C GLU A 463 7.00 -26.46 1.69
N ILE A 464 7.55 -26.28 0.48
CA ILE A 464 8.54 -27.21 -0.10
C ILE A 464 9.91 -27.05 0.55
N LYS A 465 10.31 -25.80 0.87
CA LYS A 465 11.69 -25.50 1.32
C LYS A 465 11.88 -25.62 2.82
N GLU A 466 10.83 -25.38 3.61
CA GLU A 466 10.90 -25.37 5.07
C GLU A 466 10.12 -26.59 5.60
N SER A 467 10.81 -27.46 6.32
CA SER A 467 10.17 -28.52 7.11
C SER A 467 10.09 -28.03 8.57
N ALA A 468 8.94 -28.17 9.19
CA ALA A 468 8.75 -27.86 10.60
C ALA A 468 8.65 -29.16 11.43
N ILE A 469 8.93 -29.02 12.71
CA ILE A 469 8.78 -30.11 13.66
C ILE A 469 7.29 -30.23 14.02
N ALA A 470 6.72 -31.41 13.85
CA ALA A 470 5.34 -31.70 14.22
C ALA A 470 5.19 -31.72 15.76
N LEU A 471 4.34 -30.83 16.27
CA LEU A 471 4.03 -30.68 17.70
C LEU A 471 2.62 -31.24 17.94
N THR A 472 2.52 -32.51 18.26
CA THR A 472 1.22 -33.19 18.40
C THR A 472 0.60 -32.92 19.78
N PHE A 473 -0.70 -32.69 19.82
CA PHE A 473 -1.46 -32.55 21.07
C PHE A 473 -1.46 -33.88 21.86
N ARG A 474 -1.25 -33.79 23.17
CA ARG A 474 -1.27 -34.94 24.07
C ARG A 474 -2.46 -34.84 25.01
N GLU A 475 -3.35 -35.83 24.98
CA GLU A 475 -4.44 -35.94 25.96
C GLU A 475 -3.91 -36.18 27.36
N GLY A 476 -4.50 -35.50 28.34
CA GLY A 476 -4.02 -35.55 29.74
C GLY A 476 -2.76 -34.68 30.00
N GLY A 477 -2.23 -34.01 28.99
CA GLY A 477 -1.01 -33.23 29.07
C GLY A 477 -1.15 -31.88 29.78
N LEU A 478 -0.19 -30.95 29.47
CA LEU A 478 -0.16 -29.62 30.06
C LEU A 478 -1.40 -28.78 29.71
N VAL A 479 -1.95 -28.91 28.51
CA VAL A 479 -3.14 -28.18 28.10
C VAL A 479 -4.37 -28.57 28.92
N ASP A 480 -4.58 -29.88 29.17
CA ASP A 480 -5.70 -30.33 29.97
C ASP A 480 -5.55 -29.98 31.45
N ARG A 481 -4.33 -29.99 31.93
CA ARG A 481 -4.00 -29.50 33.30
C ARG A 481 -4.27 -27.99 33.39
N PHE A 482 -3.90 -27.22 32.39
CA PHE A 482 -4.16 -25.81 32.31
C PHE A 482 -5.66 -25.49 32.26
N ARG A 483 -6.46 -26.23 31.46
CA ARG A 483 -7.93 -26.08 31.42
C ARG A 483 -8.58 -26.23 32.79
N LYS A 484 -8.06 -27.13 33.67
CA LYS A 484 -8.56 -27.34 35.03
C LYS A 484 -8.25 -26.17 35.97
N ILE A 485 -7.23 -25.37 35.66
CA ILE A 485 -6.79 -24.21 36.45
C ILE A 485 -7.52 -22.93 36.06
N LEU A 486 -8.06 -22.90 34.85
CA LEU A 486 -8.76 -21.70 34.35
C LEU A 486 -10.02 -21.40 35.20
N PRO A 487 -10.20 -20.13 35.63
CA PRO A 487 -11.38 -19.72 36.43
C PRO A 487 -12.66 -19.58 35.60
N PHE A 488 -12.62 -19.98 34.33
CA PHE A 488 -13.74 -19.87 33.37
C PHE A 488 -13.66 -21.01 32.35
N THR A 489 -14.79 -21.30 31.67
CA THR A 489 -14.86 -22.22 30.55
C THR A 489 -14.54 -21.49 29.25
N LEU A 490 -13.88 -22.18 28.32
CA LEU A 490 -13.61 -21.67 26.98
C LEU A 490 -14.91 -21.58 26.18
N THR A 491 -14.99 -20.60 25.28
CA THR A 491 -16.09 -20.48 24.32
C THR A 491 -15.95 -21.50 23.19
N GLY A 492 -17.04 -21.79 22.47
CA GLY A 492 -17.00 -22.69 21.31
C GLY A 492 -16.04 -22.20 20.22
N ALA A 493 -16.00 -20.89 20.00
CA ALA A 493 -15.05 -20.28 19.06
C ALA A 493 -13.59 -20.43 19.49
N GLN A 494 -13.26 -20.29 20.78
CA GLN A 494 -11.91 -20.50 21.29
C GLN A 494 -11.46 -21.95 21.13
N GLU A 495 -12.35 -22.92 21.40
CA GLU A 495 -12.06 -24.34 21.20
C GLU A 495 -11.88 -24.68 19.72
N ARG A 496 -12.73 -24.14 18.84
CA ARG A 496 -12.61 -24.32 17.39
C ARG A 496 -11.25 -23.82 16.90
N VAL A 497 -10.89 -22.59 17.22
CA VAL A 497 -9.62 -21.96 16.82
C VAL A 497 -8.43 -22.73 17.39
N PHE A 498 -8.49 -23.18 18.63
CA PHE A 498 -7.44 -23.98 19.22
C PHE A 498 -7.27 -25.34 18.51
N LYS A 499 -8.35 -26.00 18.10
CA LYS A 499 -8.28 -27.24 17.29
C LYS A 499 -7.60 -27.01 15.95
N GLU A 500 -7.93 -25.90 15.26
CA GLU A 500 -7.27 -25.51 14.01
C GLU A 500 -5.77 -25.29 14.18
N ILE A 501 -5.37 -24.63 15.28
CA ILE A 501 -3.95 -24.41 15.60
C ILE A 501 -3.25 -25.75 15.90
N VAL A 502 -3.87 -26.64 16.67
CA VAL A 502 -3.31 -27.97 17.00
C VAL A 502 -3.13 -28.81 15.74
N GLN A 503 -4.06 -28.73 14.80
CA GLN A 503 -3.94 -29.43 13.51
C GLN A 503 -2.75 -28.92 12.71
N ASP A 504 -2.53 -27.61 12.67
CA ASP A 504 -1.36 -27.03 11.99
C ASP A 504 -0.06 -27.37 12.69
N LEU A 505 -0.01 -27.23 14.01
CA LEU A 505 1.16 -27.60 14.84
C LEU A 505 1.56 -29.06 14.66
N GLY A 506 0.60 -29.96 14.46
CA GLY A 506 0.83 -31.40 14.21
C GLY A 506 1.30 -31.71 12.79
N SER A 507 1.32 -30.74 11.89
CA SER A 507 1.78 -30.90 10.52
C SER A 507 3.31 -30.80 10.41
N SER A 508 3.88 -31.47 9.40
CA SER A 508 5.30 -31.28 9.03
C SER A 508 5.57 -29.97 8.29
N LYS A 509 4.53 -29.22 7.97
CA LYS A 509 4.62 -27.89 7.35
C LYS A 509 4.65 -26.79 8.42
N PRO A 510 5.44 -25.70 8.25
CA PRO A 510 5.46 -24.62 9.23
C PRO A 510 4.11 -23.90 9.27
N MET A 511 3.46 -23.90 10.45
CA MET A 511 2.25 -23.11 10.68
C MET A 511 2.52 -21.63 10.42
N GLN A 512 1.65 -21.01 9.67
CA GLN A 512 1.59 -19.57 9.49
C GLN A 512 0.12 -19.13 9.61
N ARG A 513 -0.35 -18.87 10.85
CA ARG A 513 -1.77 -18.58 11.11
C ARG A 513 -1.98 -17.22 11.73
N LEU A 514 -3.04 -16.53 11.30
CA LEU A 514 -3.56 -15.30 11.88
C LEU A 514 -4.83 -15.60 12.69
N VAL A 515 -4.79 -15.34 14.00
CA VAL A 515 -5.97 -15.38 14.86
C VAL A 515 -6.55 -13.98 14.99
N GLN A 516 -7.73 -13.81 14.48
CA GLN A 516 -8.50 -12.59 14.54
C GLN A 516 -9.63 -12.71 15.57
N GLY A 517 -9.95 -11.63 16.25
CA GLY A 517 -11.07 -11.58 17.17
C GLY A 517 -11.15 -10.24 17.87
N ASP A 518 -12.32 -9.87 18.38
CA ASP A 518 -12.53 -8.59 19.05
C ASP A 518 -11.61 -8.41 20.28
N VAL A 519 -11.46 -7.18 20.73
CA VAL A 519 -10.73 -6.88 21.97
C VAL A 519 -11.40 -7.62 23.14
N GLY A 520 -10.61 -8.48 23.84
CA GLY A 520 -11.13 -9.28 24.96
C GLY A 520 -11.88 -10.56 24.56
N SER A 521 -11.81 -11.03 23.32
CA SER A 521 -12.34 -12.33 22.88
C SER A 521 -11.55 -13.54 23.40
N GLY A 522 -10.44 -13.31 24.12
CA GLY A 522 -9.62 -14.37 24.74
C GLY A 522 -8.51 -14.92 23.85
N LYS A 523 -8.07 -14.20 22.82
CA LYS A 523 -6.92 -14.58 21.96
C LYS A 523 -5.68 -15.01 22.76
N THR A 524 -5.39 -14.30 23.86
CA THR A 524 -4.24 -14.57 24.74
C THR A 524 -4.29 -15.95 25.42
N VAL A 525 -5.48 -16.45 25.75
CA VAL A 525 -5.65 -17.79 26.33
C VAL A 525 -5.39 -18.87 25.28
N VAL A 526 -5.90 -18.69 24.06
CA VAL A 526 -5.61 -19.58 22.92
C VAL A 526 -4.11 -19.61 22.61
N ALA A 527 -3.46 -18.45 22.61
CA ALA A 527 -2.02 -18.33 22.44
C ALA A 527 -1.24 -19.09 23.53
N LEU A 528 -1.67 -18.98 24.79
CA LEU A 528 -1.02 -19.67 25.90
C LEU A 528 -1.19 -21.20 25.80
N MET A 529 -2.37 -21.69 25.42
CA MET A 529 -2.59 -23.11 25.14
C MET A 529 -1.67 -23.62 24.02
N SER A 530 -1.48 -22.81 22.98
CA SER A 530 -0.55 -23.16 21.88
C SER A 530 0.90 -23.26 22.36
N PHE A 531 1.34 -22.39 23.25
CA PHE A 531 2.66 -22.50 23.88
C PHE A 531 2.80 -23.77 24.72
N LEU A 532 1.76 -24.19 25.44
CA LEU A 532 1.79 -25.42 26.24
C LEU A 532 2.01 -26.65 25.37
N VAL A 533 1.40 -26.71 24.15
CA VAL A 533 1.67 -27.78 23.19
C VAL A 533 3.16 -27.83 22.80
N ALA A 534 3.78 -26.67 22.53
CA ALA A 534 5.21 -26.62 22.18
C ALA A 534 6.11 -27.03 23.37
N ILE A 535 5.77 -26.59 24.57
CA ILE A 535 6.52 -26.89 25.79
C ILE A 535 6.48 -28.40 26.14
N GLU A 536 5.38 -29.09 25.89
CA GLU A 536 5.27 -30.56 26.06
C GLU A 536 6.25 -31.34 25.20
N HIS A 537 6.73 -30.75 24.12
CA HIS A 537 7.74 -31.33 23.23
C HIS A 537 9.16 -30.81 23.50
N GLY A 538 9.37 -30.08 24.63
CA GLY A 538 10.67 -29.53 24.98
C GLY A 538 11.10 -28.28 24.22
N PHE A 539 10.16 -27.59 23.58
CA PHE A 539 10.42 -26.34 22.87
C PHE A 539 10.07 -25.11 23.72
N GLN A 540 10.78 -24.03 23.44
CA GLN A 540 10.50 -22.71 24.02
C GLN A 540 9.54 -21.91 23.12
N GLY A 541 8.82 -20.98 23.76
CA GLY A 541 7.95 -20.02 23.09
C GLY A 541 8.46 -18.59 23.21
N ALA A 542 8.20 -17.77 22.17
CA ALA A 542 8.46 -16.34 22.19
C ALA A 542 7.19 -15.56 21.84
N MET A 543 6.79 -14.62 22.69
CA MET A 543 5.66 -13.70 22.44
C MET A 543 6.17 -12.29 22.27
N MET A 544 5.94 -11.72 21.09
CA MET A 544 6.30 -10.33 20.78
C MET A 544 5.09 -9.42 20.85
N ALA A 545 5.17 -8.39 21.70
CA ALA A 545 4.16 -7.35 21.88
C ALA A 545 4.66 -5.98 21.40
N PRO A 546 3.79 -5.11 20.86
CA PRO A 546 4.20 -3.85 20.25
C PRO A 546 4.71 -2.80 21.24
N THR A 547 4.36 -2.90 22.52
CA THR A 547 4.79 -1.96 23.56
C THR A 547 5.22 -2.66 24.83
N GLU A 548 6.05 -1.98 25.64
CA GLU A 548 6.53 -2.48 26.92
C GLU A 548 5.37 -2.79 27.86
N ILE A 549 4.36 -1.92 27.92
CA ILE A 549 3.16 -2.09 28.78
C ILE A 549 2.39 -3.38 28.43
N LEU A 550 2.18 -3.64 27.12
CA LEU A 550 1.52 -4.88 26.68
C LEU A 550 2.37 -6.12 26.99
N ALA A 551 3.69 -6.04 26.78
CA ALA A 551 4.60 -7.12 27.13
C ALA A 551 4.53 -7.45 28.63
N GLU A 552 4.54 -6.43 29.49
CA GLU A 552 4.38 -6.61 30.94
C GLU A 552 3.00 -7.19 31.31
N GLN A 553 1.93 -6.73 30.67
CA GLN A 553 0.59 -7.25 30.91
C GLN A 553 0.50 -8.74 30.55
N HIS A 554 1.01 -9.14 29.37
CA HIS A 554 1.07 -10.55 28.97
C HIS A 554 1.96 -11.36 29.93
N TYR A 555 3.12 -10.82 30.30
CA TYR A 555 4.04 -11.48 31.25
C TYR A 555 3.38 -11.75 32.62
N ARG A 556 2.73 -10.73 33.24
CA ARG A 556 2.03 -10.87 34.51
C ARG A 556 0.90 -11.92 34.44
N GLN A 557 0.14 -11.90 33.34
CA GLN A 557 -0.93 -12.87 33.10
C GLN A 557 -0.37 -14.29 32.92
N PHE A 558 0.68 -14.45 32.13
CA PHE A 558 1.34 -15.74 31.90
C PHE A 558 1.97 -16.26 33.15
N GLN A 559 2.69 -15.45 33.90
CA GLN A 559 3.29 -15.82 35.16
C GLN A 559 2.25 -16.40 36.14
N ARG A 560 1.11 -15.69 36.28
CA ARG A 560 0.02 -16.15 37.18
C ARG A 560 -0.54 -17.51 36.77
N LEU A 561 -0.70 -17.74 35.46
CA LEU A 561 -1.30 -18.97 34.94
C LEU A 561 -0.32 -20.13 34.79
N LEU A 562 0.97 -19.85 34.59
CA LEU A 562 2.01 -20.87 34.38
C LEU A 562 2.67 -21.35 35.72
N THR A 563 2.73 -20.50 36.76
CA THR A 563 3.32 -20.85 38.04
C THR A 563 2.71 -22.11 38.65
N PRO A 564 1.37 -22.32 38.65
CA PRO A 564 0.77 -23.57 39.17
C PRO A 564 1.14 -24.82 38.35
N LEU A 565 1.63 -24.67 37.14
CA LEU A 565 2.10 -25.75 36.28
C LEU A 565 3.61 -26.00 36.40
N GLY A 566 4.31 -25.22 37.24
CA GLY A 566 5.77 -25.30 37.40
C GLY A 566 6.56 -24.73 36.22
N LEU A 567 5.94 -23.93 35.36
CA LEU A 567 6.55 -23.36 34.16
C LEU A 567 7.03 -21.94 34.40
N LYS A 568 8.21 -21.58 33.83
CA LYS A 568 8.81 -20.26 33.98
C LYS A 568 8.59 -19.40 32.74
N CYS A 569 8.20 -18.14 32.98
CA CYS A 569 8.11 -17.09 31.96
C CYS A 569 9.10 -15.97 32.27
N ALA A 570 9.72 -15.36 31.25
CA ALA A 570 10.60 -14.22 31.41
C ALA A 570 10.12 -13.02 30.61
N LEU A 571 10.36 -11.81 31.13
CA LEU A 571 10.08 -10.53 30.44
C LEU A 571 11.37 -9.98 29.85
N VAL A 572 11.38 -9.63 28.58
CA VAL A 572 12.56 -9.11 27.85
C VAL A 572 12.23 -7.72 27.29
N LEU A 573 12.78 -6.68 27.92
CA LEU A 573 12.57 -5.28 27.54
C LEU A 573 13.91 -4.59 27.24
N GLY A 574 13.84 -3.50 26.46
CA GLY A 574 15.03 -2.72 26.10
C GLY A 574 15.65 -1.95 27.27
N LYS A 575 14.87 -1.60 28.30
CA LYS A 575 15.29 -0.75 29.43
C LYS A 575 15.72 -1.50 30.67
N GLN A 576 15.78 -2.84 30.63
CA GLN A 576 16.20 -3.64 31.80
C GLN A 576 17.66 -3.43 32.17
N GLY A 577 17.95 -3.54 33.48
CA GLY A 577 19.30 -3.45 33.99
C GLY A 577 20.22 -4.54 33.40
N VAL A 578 21.48 -4.21 33.20
CA VAL A 578 22.46 -5.11 32.55
C VAL A 578 22.56 -6.47 33.27
N LYS A 579 22.54 -6.49 34.59
CA LYS A 579 22.62 -7.74 35.38
C LYS A 579 21.38 -8.62 35.18
N GLU A 580 20.20 -8.05 35.29
CA GLU A 580 18.93 -8.74 35.08
C GLU A 580 18.82 -9.31 33.66
N ARG A 581 19.17 -8.49 32.68
CA ARG A 581 19.16 -8.89 31.28
C ARG A 581 20.08 -10.08 31.00
N ARG A 582 21.31 -10.07 31.56
CA ARG A 582 22.25 -11.19 31.43
C ARG A 582 21.71 -12.48 32.06
N LEU A 583 21.07 -12.39 33.22
CA LEU A 583 20.47 -13.55 33.86
C LEU A 583 19.36 -14.15 32.99
N ILE A 584 18.46 -13.31 32.49
CA ILE A 584 17.38 -13.75 31.59
C ILE A 584 17.92 -14.39 30.30
N GLN A 585 18.98 -13.81 29.72
CA GLN A 585 19.65 -14.37 28.55
C GLN A 585 20.27 -15.74 28.84
N GLN A 586 20.92 -15.92 29.95
CA GLN A 586 21.47 -17.22 30.40
C GLN A 586 20.37 -18.26 30.62
N ASP A 587 19.27 -17.88 31.28
CA ASP A 587 18.14 -18.77 31.52
C ASP A 587 17.41 -19.17 30.23
N LEU A 588 17.34 -18.28 29.25
CA LEU A 588 16.81 -18.58 27.90
C LEU A 588 17.72 -19.53 27.12
N ALA A 589 19.02 -19.25 27.13
CA ALA A 589 20.01 -20.07 26.40
C ALA A 589 20.19 -21.47 27.02
N SER A 590 19.95 -21.59 28.33
CA SER A 590 20.00 -22.90 29.05
C SER A 590 18.68 -23.68 29.01
N GLY A 591 17.57 -23.08 28.46
CA GLY A 591 16.25 -23.71 28.42
C GLY A 591 15.48 -23.70 29.73
N GLN A 592 15.95 -22.99 30.77
CA GLN A 592 15.25 -22.90 32.06
C GLN A 592 13.97 -22.05 31.98
N VAL A 593 13.93 -21.08 31.08
CA VAL A 593 12.75 -20.28 30.75
C VAL A 593 12.01 -20.93 29.60
N HIS A 594 10.72 -21.18 29.76
CA HIS A 594 9.87 -21.85 28.79
C HIS A 594 9.24 -20.85 27.79
N ILE A 595 8.86 -19.66 28.28
CA ILE A 595 8.25 -18.62 27.44
C ILE A 595 8.96 -17.28 27.70
N ALA A 596 9.42 -16.63 26.63
CA ALA A 596 9.88 -15.25 26.66
C ALA A 596 8.79 -14.31 26.12
N VAL A 597 8.43 -13.30 26.90
CA VAL A 597 7.52 -12.22 26.47
C VAL A 597 8.33 -10.94 26.38
N GLY A 598 8.18 -10.19 25.29
CA GLY A 598 8.93 -8.93 25.17
C GLY A 598 8.53 -8.10 23.96
N THR A 599 9.28 -7.04 23.75
CA THR A 599 9.12 -6.15 22.58
C THR A 599 10.16 -6.47 21.50
N HIS A 600 10.57 -5.47 20.72
CA HIS A 600 11.69 -5.59 19.78
C HIS A 600 13.02 -6.03 20.43
N ALA A 601 13.12 -6.01 21.78
CA ALA A 601 14.28 -6.54 22.49
C ALA A 601 14.49 -8.05 22.23
N LEU A 602 13.42 -8.82 21.96
CA LEU A 602 13.50 -10.25 21.64
C LEU A 602 14.26 -10.54 20.34
N ILE A 603 14.31 -9.59 19.40
CA ILE A 603 15.01 -9.77 18.12
C ILE A 603 16.45 -9.28 18.12
N GLN A 604 16.98 -8.78 19.27
CA GLN A 604 18.37 -8.38 19.42
C GLN A 604 19.28 -9.60 19.39
N ASP A 605 20.46 -9.44 18.82
CA ASP A 605 21.36 -10.57 18.53
C ASP A 605 21.83 -11.30 19.82
N GLU A 606 21.89 -10.57 20.95
CA GLU A 606 22.30 -11.12 22.25
C GLU A 606 21.25 -12.03 22.91
N VAL A 607 20.01 -12.05 22.45
CA VAL A 607 18.96 -12.94 22.96
C VAL A 607 18.99 -14.25 22.17
N GLU A 608 19.45 -15.32 22.81
CA GLU A 608 19.50 -16.67 22.23
C GLU A 608 18.53 -17.59 22.95
N PHE A 609 17.87 -18.46 22.19
CA PHE A 609 16.98 -19.50 22.71
C PHE A 609 17.68 -20.86 22.62
N HIS A 610 17.48 -21.72 23.64
CA HIS A 610 17.95 -23.08 23.57
C HIS A 610 17.28 -23.88 22.45
N ASN A 611 15.94 -23.78 22.36
CA ASN A 611 15.16 -24.50 21.35
C ASN A 611 13.81 -23.78 21.08
N LEU A 612 13.83 -22.72 20.25
CA LEU A 612 12.62 -21.95 19.93
C LEU A 612 11.74 -22.70 18.92
N GLY A 613 10.55 -23.15 19.36
CA GLY A 613 9.61 -23.89 18.52
C GLY A 613 8.35 -23.13 18.11
N LEU A 614 7.90 -22.15 18.90
CA LEU A 614 6.70 -21.38 18.60
C LEU A 614 6.93 -19.86 18.83
N VAL A 615 6.63 -19.08 17.82
CA VAL A 615 6.63 -17.62 17.86
C VAL A 615 5.21 -17.11 17.77
N ILE A 616 4.81 -16.26 18.71
CA ILE A 616 3.51 -15.56 18.70
C ILE A 616 3.75 -14.06 18.61
N ILE A 617 3.05 -13.39 17.69
CA ILE A 617 3.14 -11.96 17.48
C ILE A 617 1.78 -11.33 17.73
N ASP A 618 1.69 -10.46 18.74
CA ASP A 618 0.48 -9.71 19.01
C ASP A 618 0.44 -8.40 18.22
N GLU A 619 -0.74 -8.00 17.73
CA GLU A 619 -0.96 -6.81 16.89
C GLU A 619 0.00 -6.75 15.69
N GLN A 620 -0.06 -7.77 14.84
CA GLN A 620 0.83 -7.99 13.70
C GLN A 620 1.11 -6.72 12.87
N HIS A 621 0.11 -5.86 12.67
CA HIS A 621 0.20 -4.65 11.85
C HIS A 621 1.20 -3.62 12.39
N ARG A 622 1.62 -3.73 13.64
CA ARG A 622 2.63 -2.87 14.30
C ARG A 622 4.08 -3.29 14.02
N PHE A 623 4.29 -4.45 13.39
CA PHE A 623 5.63 -4.99 13.13
C PHE A 623 5.94 -5.12 11.65
N GLY A 624 7.11 -4.65 11.26
CA GLY A 624 7.61 -4.80 9.90
C GLY A 624 7.97 -6.25 9.55
N VAL A 625 7.93 -6.59 8.26
CA VAL A 625 8.27 -7.93 7.75
C VAL A 625 9.67 -8.38 8.19
N LYS A 626 10.67 -7.47 8.20
CA LYS A 626 12.04 -7.75 8.63
C LYS A 626 12.14 -8.15 10.11
N GLN A 627 11.33 -7.55 10.98
CA GLN A 627 11.33 -7.87 12.42
C GLN A 627 10.77 -9.27 12.68
N ARG A 628 9.68 -9.63 11.99
CA ARG A 628 9.10 -10.98 12.07
C ARG A 628 10.07 -12.04 11.58
N ALA A 629 10.74 -11.79 10.45
CA ALA A 629 11.76 -12.68 9.90
C ALA A 629 12.95 -12.87 10.83
N LYS A 630 13.44 -11.81 11.51
CA LYS A 630 14.52 -11.90 12.49
C LYS A 630 14.14 -12.76 13.70
N LEU A 631 12.90 -12.64 14.20
CA LEU A 631 12.46 -13.46 15.32
C LEU A 631 12.34 -14.94 14.91
N LYS A 632 11.78 -15.20 13.72
CA LYS A 632 11.71 -16.56 13.14
C LYS A 632 13.10 -17.19 12.97
N ALA A 633 14.10 -16.40 12.58
CA ALA A 633 15.46 -16.86 12.36
C ALA A 633 16.21 -17.29 13.66
N LYS A 634 15.64 -17.04 14.87
CA LYS A 634 16.23 -17.47 16.16
C LYS A 634 15.92 -18.93 16.51
N GLY A 635 15.10 -19.62 15.74
CA GLY A 635 14.84 -21.06 15.87
C GLY A 635 15.02 -21.80 14.55
N GLN A 636 15.07 -23.12 14.60
CA GLN A 636 15.10 -23.97 13.41
C GLN A 636 13.66 -24.17 12.90
N SER A 637 13.20 -23.28 12.00
CA SER A 637 11.84 -23.29 11.43
C SER A 637 10.72 -23.26 12.48
N PRO A 638 10.69 -22.28 13.39
CA PRO A 638 9.66 -22.20 14.41
C PRO A 638 8.28 -21.96 13.79
N GLN A 639 7.25 -22.53 14.40
CA GLN A 639 5.85 -22.29 14.08
C GLN A 639 5.50 -20.82 14.34
N LEU A 640 4.67 -20.18 13.48
CA LEU A 640 4.31 -18.77 13.60
C LEU A 640 2.80 -18.60 13.77
N LEU A 641 2.40 -18.02 14.90
CA LEU A 641 1.05 -17.56 15.18
C LEU A 641 1.04 -16.04 15.26
N THR A 642 0.13 -15.40 14.56
CA THR A 642 -0.05 -13.94 14.65
C THR A 642 -1.45 -13.63 15.17
N MET A 643 -1.58 -12.54 15.93
CA MET A 643 -2.86 -12.13 16.50
C MET A 643 -3.18 -10.69 16.12
N THR A 644 -4.46 -10.38 15.94
CA THR A 644 -4.95 -9.01 15.78
C THR A 644 -6.29 -8.81 16.45
N ALA A 645 -6.49 -7.62 17.04
CA ALA A 645 -7.79 -7.19 17.56
C ALA A 645 -8.59 -6.34 16.55
N THR A 646 -8.01 -6.03 15.39
CA THR A 646 -8.77 -5.35 14.34
C THR A 646 -9.59 -6.36 13.55
N PRO A 647 -10.92 -6.21 13.48
CA PRO A 647 -11.72 -7.03 12.60
C PRO A 647 -11.42 -6.64 11.15
N ILE A 648 -10.73 -7.52 10.43
CA ILE A 648 -10.51 -7.37 8.99
C ILE A 648 -11.49 -8.30 8.31
N PRO A 649 -12.36 -7.84 7.40
CA PRO A 649 -13.23 -8.73 6.65
C PRO A 649 -12.44 -9.90 6.08
N ARG A 650 -12.94 -11.12 6.21
CA ARG A 650 -12.25 -12.36 5.85
C ARG A 650 -11.69 -12.30 4.41
N THR A 651 -12.47 -11.79 3.47
CA THR A 651 -12.04 -11.59 2.07
C THR A 651 -10.85 -10.65 1.95
N LEU A 652 -10.86 -9.53 2.70
CA LEU A 652 -9.74 -8.59 2.72
C LEU A 652 -8.52 -9.16 3.44
N ALA A 653 -8.72 -9.91 4.52
CA ALA A 653 -7.64 -10.60 5.24
C ALA A 653 -6.94 -11.62 4.33
N LEU A 654 -7.68 -12.41 3.57
CA LEU A 654 -7.14 -13.36 2.58
C LEU A 654 -6.38 -12.63 1.46
N THR A 655 -6.82 -11.44 1.06
CA THR A 655 -6.13 -10.64 0.03
C THR A 655 -4.84 -9.99 0.55
N MET A 656 -4.87 -9.46 1.75
CA MET A 656 -3.72 -8.74 2.34
C MET A 656 -2.71 -9.68 3.03
N HIS A 657 -3.17 -10.82 3.52
CA HIS A 657 -2.40 -11.79 4.31
C HIS A 657 -2.57 -13.21 3.76
N GLY A 658 -2.67 -13.37 2.45
CA GLY A 658 -2.90 -14.66 1.79
C GLY A 658 -1.76 -15.69 1.97
N ASP A 659 -0.66 -15.26 2.60
CA ASP A 659 0.41 -16.13 3.10
C ASP A 659 0.10 -16.74 4.49
N LEU A 660 -1.02 -16.33 5.14
CA LEU A 660 -1.45 -16.81 6.45
C LEU A 660 -2.80 -17.52 6.38
N ASP A 661 -2.97 -18.60 7.13
CA ASP A 661 -4.29 -19.14 7.43
C ASP A 661 -5.01 -18.27 8.45
N VAL A 662 -6.31 -18.05 8.28
CA VAL A 662 -7.09 -17.13 9.11
C VAL A 662 -8.10 -17.91 9.95
N SER A 663 -8.02 -17.73 11.27
CA SER A 663 -9.01 -18.19 12.26
C SER A 663 -9.66 -17.02 12.94
N GLU A 664 -10.97 -17.08 13.17
CA GLU A 664 -11.75 -16.02 13.78
C GLU A 664 -12.41 -16.46 15.09
N ILE A 665 -12.18 -15.70 16.18
CA ILE A 665 -12.88 -15.85 17.44
C ILE A 665 -14.05 -14.85 17.42
N ASP A 666 -15.21 -15.33 17.00
CA ASP A 666 -16.45 -14.57 16.77
C ASP A 666 -17.40 -14.58 17.99
N GLU A 667 -16.99 -15.18 19.10
CA GLU A 667 -17.72 -15.23 20.35
C GLU A 667 -17.02 -14.41 21.44
N LEU A 668 -17.83 -13.70 22.25
CA LEU A 668 -17.35 -13.03 23.45
C LEU A 668 -17.41 -14.00 24.66
N PRO A 669 -16.46 -13.89 25.61
CA PRO A 669 -16.48 -14.68 26.84
C PRO A 669 -17.79 -14.49 27.63
N PRO A 670 -18.26 -15.52 28.34
CA PRO A 670 -19.45 -15.44 29.18
C PRO A 670 -19.38 -14.29 30.20
N GLY A 671 -20.50 -13.59 30.42
CA GLY A 671 -20.60 -12.48 31.36
C GLY A 671 -20.23 -11.09 30.81
N ARG A 672 -19.71 -11.01 29.60
CA ARG A 672 -19.42 -9.72 28.96
C ARG A 672 -20.69 -9.16 28.29
N LYS A 673 -21.00 -7.89 28.60
CA LYS A 673 -22.15 -7.18 28.01
C LYS A 673 -21.73 -6.43 26.76
N PRO A 674 -22.60 -6.34 25.74
CA PRO A 674 -22.36 -5.49 24.56
C PRO A 674 -22.18 -4.03 24.98
N ILE A 675 -21.26 -3.32 24.32
CA ILE A 675 -21.00 -1.90 24.57
C ILE A 675 -22.10 -1.07 23.89
N ASP A 676 -22.86 -0.31 24.67
CA ASP A 676 -23.90 0.61 24.15
C ASP A 676 -23.21 1.81 23.47
N THR A 677 -23.26 1.85 22.14
CA THR A 677 -22.58 2.87 21.35
C THR A 677 -23.56 3.88 20.82
N LYS A 678 -23.34 5.18 21.11
CA LYS A 678 -24.25 6.28 20.73
C LYS A 678 -23.52 7.41 20.01
N LEU A 679 -24.11 7.88 18.92
CA LEU A 679 -23.67 9.08 18.23
C LEU A 679 -24.29 10.32 18.89
N VAL A 680 -23.44 11.25 19.34
CA VAL A 680 -23.81 12.45 20.10
C VAL A 680 -23.41 13.70 19.33
N THR A 681 -24.32 14.65 19.19
CA THR A 681 -24.01 15.96 18.63
C THR A 681 -23.30 16.87 19.66
N PRO A 682 -22.41 17.78 19.24
CA PRO A 682 -21.69 18.68 20.16
C PRO A 682 -22.59 19.50 21.10
N GLY A 683 -23.82 19.79 20.68
CA GLY A 683 -24.80 20.52 21.51
C GLY A 683 -25.25 19.76 22.77
N LYS A 684 -25.16 18.41 22.77
CA LYS A 684 -25.57 17.55 23.89
C LYS A 684 -24.43 17.20 24.86
N LYS A 685 -23.27 17.86 24.75
CA LYS A 685 -22.12 17.57 25.62
C LYS A 685 -22.38 17.77 27.11
N LYS A 686 -23.21 18.72 27.48
CA LYS A 686 -23.56 18.92 28.88
C LYS A 686 -24.27 17.72 29.52
N GLU A 687 -25.23 17.14 28.79
CA GLU A 687 -25.94 15.92 29.21
C GLU A 687 -24.96 14.72 29.29
N LEU A 688 -24.03 14.64 28.33
CA LEU A 688 -23.02 13.61 28.31
C LEU A 688 -22.06 13.71 29.50
N PHE A 689 -21.58 14.89 29.85
CA PHE A 689 -20.72 15.10 30.99
C PHE A 689 -21.41 14.83 32.33
N GLU A 690 -22.69 15.14 32.43
CA GLU A 690 -23.49 14.78 33.60
C GLU A 690 -23.66 13.25 33.74
N PHE A 691 -23.87 12.57 32.64
CA PHE A 691 -23.84 11.10 32.62
C PHE A 691 -22.50 10.52 33.11
N VAL A 692 -21.38 11.08 32.67
CA VAL A 692 -20.03 10.66 33.12
C VAL A 692 -19.92 10.85 34.65
N ARG A 693 -20.38 11.98 35.17
CA ARG A 693 -20.37 12.26 36.60
C ARG A 693 -21.18 11.23 37.41
N GLN A 694 -22.32 10.85 36.93
CA GLN A 694 -23.19 9.80 37.54
C GLN A 694 -22.49 8.44 37.54
N GLU A 695 -21.79 8.08 36.45
CA GLU A 695 -21.04 6.83 36.38
C GLU A 695 -19.84 6.85 37.32
N VAL A 696 -19.12 7.97 37.41
CA VAL A 696 -17.99 8.13 38.36
C VAL A 696 -18.48 8.07 39.83
N GLN A 697 -19.64 8.65 40.14
CA GLN A 697 -20.24 8.52 41.48
C GLN A 697 -20.58 7.08 41.87
N LYS A 698 -20.84 6.22 40.89
CA LYS A 698 -21.00 4.76 41.10
C LYS A 698 -19.66 4.03 41.25
N GLY A 699 -18.55 4.74 41.32
CA GLY A 699 -17.21 4.21 41.41
C GLY A 699 -16.60 3.74 40.10
N ARG A 700 -17.16 4.15 38.93
CA ARG A 700 -16.66 3.81 37.60
C ARG A 700 -15.63 4.82 37.12
N GLN A 701 -14.91 4.42 36.04
CA GLN A 701 -13.93 5.28 35.41
C GLN A 701 -14.28 5.57 33.94
N ALA A 702 -13.80 6.70 33.42
CA ALA A 702 -14.10 7.14 32.07
C ALA A 702 -12.83 7.50 31.28
N TYR A 703 -12.88 7.25 29.97
CA TYR A 703 -11.91 7.76 28.99
C TYR A 703 -12.54 8.90 28.19
N ILE A 704 -11.75 9.95 27.91
CA ILE A 704 -12.09 11.01 26.97
C ILE A 704 -10.93 11.12 25.96
N VAL A 705 -11.18 10.79 24.70
CA VAL A 705 -10.17 10.71 23.64
C VAL A 705 -10.37 11.81 22.62
N PHE A 706 -9.29 12.54 22.35
CA PHE A 706 -9.25 13.60 21.32
C PHE A 706 -8.45 13.15 20.09
N PRO A 707 -8.85 13.54 18.86
CA PRO A 707 -8.06 13.24 17.67
C PRO A 707 -6.77 14.05 17.64
N LEU A 708 -5.78 13.55 16.90
CA LEU A 708 -4.62 14.33 16.50
C LEU A 708 -5.09 15.42 15.51
N ILE A 709 -4.80 16.69 15.79
CA ILE A 709 -5.33 17.85 15.03
C ILE A 709 -4.49 18.14 13.77
N ASP A 710 -3.20 17.77 13.80
CA ASP A 710 -2.24 17.94 12.70
C ASP A 710 -1.21 16.80 12.71
N GLU A 711 -0.47 16.64 11.59
CA GLU A 711 0.71 15.78 11.48
C GLU A 711 1.81 16.13 12.51
N SER A 712 1.70 17.28 13.20
CA SER A 712 2.60 17.74 14.27
C SER A 712 2.07 17.31 15.65
N GLU A 713 2.72 16.33 16.26
CA GLU A 713 2.49 15.90 17.67
C GLU A 713 2.54 17.05 18.67
N THR A 714 3.22 18.17 18.29
CA THR A 714 3.37 19.34 19.16
C THR A 714 2.09 20.15 19.31
N LEU A 715 1.33 20.33 18.24
CA LEU A 715 0.06 21.07 18.25
C LEU A 715 -1.03 20.23 18.91
N SER A 716 -1.04 18.94 18.64
CA SER A 716 -2.01 17.99 19.21
C SER A 716 -1.86 17.86 20.73
N ALA A 717 -0.62 17.80 21.24
CA ALA A 717 -0.35 17.76 22.69
C ALA A 717 -0.81 19.06 23.38
N LYS A 718 -0.55 20.24 22.79
CA LYS A 718 -1.01 21.53 23.33
C LYS A 718 -2.53 21.62 23.37
N ALA A 719 -3.22 21.15 22.31
CA ALA A 719 -4.67 21.15 22.27
C ALA A 719 -5.28 20.22 23.33
N ALA A 720 -4.72 19.01 23.50
CA ALA A 720 -5.16 18.08 24.54
C ALA A 720 -4.92 18.66 25.95
N THR A 721 -3.81 19.36 26.19
CA THR A 721 -3.52 20.03 27.47
C THR A 721 -4.53 21.17 27.75
N ALA A 722 -4.82 21.99 26.74
CA ALA A 722 -5.80 23.08 26.92
C ALA A 722 -7.22 22.56 27.22
N GLU A 723 -7.66 21.48 26.54
CA GLU A 723 -8.96 20.86 26.84
C GLU A 723 -8.94 20.14 28.21
N TYR A 724 -7.82 19.54 28.60
CA TYR A 724 -7.65 18.99 29.96
C TYR A 724 -7.82 20.05 31.05
N GLU A 725 -7.15 21.20 30.94
CA GLU A 725 -7.27 22.30 31.91
C GLU A 725 -8.72 22.82 31.97
N LYS A 726 -9.35 23.00 30.81
CA LYS A 726 -10.74 23.43 30.75
C LYS A 726 -11.72 22.42 31.38
N LEU A 727 -11.54 21.12 31.13
CA LEU A 727 -12.34 20.07 31.72
C LEU A 727 -12.13 19.99 33.22
N ARG A 728 -10.88 20.10 33.69
CA ARG A 728 -10.52 20.08 35.09
C ARG A 728 -11.09 21.26 35.88
N GLU A 729 -11.00 22.49 35.34
CA GLU A 729 -11.38 23.70 36.07
C GLU A 729 -12.88 24.01 35.98
N LYS A 730 -13.51 23.76 34.82
CA LYS A 730 -14.88 24.23 34.51
C LYS A 730 -15.93 23.14 34.47
N VAL A 731 -15.54 21.90 34.17
CA VAL A 731 -16.50 20.81 33.96
C VAL A 731 -16.47 19.80 35.09
N PHE A 732 -15.30 19.37 35.50
CA PHE A 732 -15.09 18.32 36.51
C PHE A 732 -14.12 18.78 37.62
N PRO A 733 -14.40 19.90 38.34
CA PRO A 733 -13.50 20.41 39.40
C PRO A 733 -13.43 19.48 40.61
N ASP A 734 -14.39 18.63 40.77
CA ASP A 734 -14.59 17.66 41.86
C ASP A 734 -14.04 16.26 41.58
N LEU A 735 -13.56 15.99 40.34
CA LEU A 735 -13.05 14.69 39.95
C LEU A 735 -11.54 14.70 39.71
N ARG A 736 -10.92 13.52 39.83
CA ARG A 736 -9.47 13.32 39.65
C ARG A 736 -9.18 12.98 38.18
N LEU A 737 -8.64 13.95 37.44
CA LEU A 737 -8.35 13.82 36.04
C LEU A 737 -6.87 13.52 35.80
N GLY A 738 -6.59 12.59 34.88
CA GLY A 738 -5.27 12.33 34.31
C GLY A 738 -5.15 12.78 32.85
N LEU A 739 -3.97 13.19 32.42
CA LEU A 739 -3.69 13.55 31.03
C LEU A 739 -2.61 12.64 30.45
N MET A 740 -2.86 12.08 29.25
CA MET A 740 -1.91 11.25 28.54
C MET A 740 -1.82 11.65 27.07
N HIS A 741 -0.61 11.97 26.57
CA HIS A 741 -0.37 12.32 25.19
C HIS A 741 1.00 11.82 24.69
N GLY A 742 1.25 11.88 23.36
CA GLY A 742 2.45 11.32 22.73
C GLY A 742 3.78 11.82 23.29
N ARG A 743 3.83 13.07 23.76
CA ARG A 743 5.05 13.74 24.26
C ARG A 743 5.48 13.38 25.66
N LEU A 744 4.61 12.78 26.45
CA LEU A 744 5.01 12.28 27.78
C LEU A 744 6.09 11.23 27.61
N LYS A 745 7.08 11.26 28.50
CA LYS A 745 8.09 10.19 28.57
C LYS A 745 7.43 8.88 28.94
N SER A 746 8.05 7.77 28.58
CA SER A 746 7.47 6.44 28.81
C SER A 746 7.09 6.22 30.28
N HIS A 747 7.99 6.56 31.22
CA HIS A 747 7.72 6.41 32.66
C HIS A 747 6.56 7.30 33.15
N GLU A 748 6.39 8.51 32.59
CA GLU A 748 5.25 9.39 32.95
C GLU A 748 3.93 8.80 32.45
N LYS A 749 3.95 8.16 31.26
CA LYS A 749 2.79 7.43 30.73
C LYS A 749 2.43 6.23 31.61
N ASP A 750 3.45 5.48 32.01
CA ASP A 750 3.30 4.30 32.85
C ASP A 750 2.73 4.70 34.22
N GLU A 751 3.23 5.79 34.83
CA GLU A 751 2.75 6.32 36.11
C GLU A 751 1.28 6.76 36.04
N VAL A 752 0.89 7.52 35.01
CA VAL A 752 -0.50 7.96 34.82
C VAL A 752 -1.43 6.77 34.62
N MET A 753 -1.01 5.78 33.83
CA MET A 753 -1.79 4.56 33.60
C MET A 753 -1.93 3.68 34.84
N ASP A 754 -0.87 3.54 35.64
CA ASP A 754 -0.93 2.80 36.89
C ASP A 754 -1.87 3.48 37.91
N LYS A 755 -1.82 4.82 38.05
CA LYS A 755 -2.77 5.60 38.86
C LYS A 755 -4.21 5.40 38.41
N PHE A 756 -4.45 5.41 37.07
CA PHE A 756 -5.78 5.18 36.54
C PHE A 756 -6.25 3.73 36.79
N ARG A 757 -5.39 2.73 36.62
CA ARG A 757 -5.68 1.32 36.89
C ARG A 757 -5.98 1.05 38.36
N LEU A 758 -5.28 1.73 39.30
CA LEU A 758 -5.48 1.61 40.75
C LEU A 758 -6.73 2.37 41.23
N GLY A 759 -7.43 3.11 40.36
CA GLY A 759 -8.60 3.91 40.71
C GLY A 759 -8.26 5.23 41.41
N GLU A 760 -6.99 5.68 41.37
CA GLU A 760 -6.58 6.99 41.87
C GLU A 760 -7.00 8.15 40.98
N LEU A 761 -7.34 7.86 39.71
CA LEU A 761 -7.89 8.78 38.73
C LEU A 761 -9.28 8.30 38.27
N ASP A 762 -10.21 9.23 38.18
CA ASP A 762 -11.60 8.97 37.77
C ASP A 762 -11.80 9.08 36.26
N ILE A 763 -11.13 10.04 35.63
CA ILE A 763 -11.20 10.29 34.18
C ILE A 763 -9.80 10.36 33.60
N LEU A 764 -9.54 9.62 32.54
CA LEU A 764 -8.32 9.72 31.74
C LEU A 764 -8.57 10.41 30.42
N ILE A 765 -7.98 11.60 30.26
CA ILE A 765 -8.01 12.37 29.02
C ILE A 765 -6.80 12.01 28.19
N SER A 766 -6.99 11.63 26.93
CA SER A 766 -5.87 11.21 26.08
C SER A 766 -6.06 11.61 24.60
N THR A 767 -4.94 11.56 23.89
CA THR A 767 -4.94 11.46 22.44
C THR A 767 -4.98 9.98 22.01
N THR A 768 -4.74 9.67 20.74
CA THR A 768 -4.74 8.30 20.18
C THR A 768 -3.77 7.31 20.85
N VAL A 769 -2.96 7.76 21.80
CA VAL A 769 -1.98 6.91 22.53
C VAL A 769 -2.64 5.75 23.29
N ILE A 770 -3.94 5.85 23.65
CA ILE A 770 -4.71 4.78 24.32
C ILE A 770 -5.03 3.59 23.37
N GLU A 771 -4.80 3.68 22.08
CA GLU A 771 -4.98 2.55 21.16
C GLU A 771 -4.18 1.32 21.61
N VAL A 772 -3.16 1.50 22.43
CA VAL A 772 -2.24 0.46 22.88
C VAL A 772 -2.58 -0.03 24.30
N GLY A 773 -3.35 -1.05 24.38
CA GLY A 773 -3.33 -2.26 25.16
C GLY A 773 -3.51 -2.28 26.66
N VAL A 774 -3.80 -1.19 27.41
CA VAL A 774 -3.97 -1.32 28.87
C VAL A 774 -5.39 -1.75 29.25
N ASP A 775 -5.48 -2.79 30.09
CA ASP A 775 -6.74 -3.32 30.58
C ASP A 775 -7.13 -2.63 31.91
N VAL A 776 -8.25 -1.89 31.91
CA VAL A 776 -8.83 -1.27 33.10
C VAL A 776 -10.27 -1.77 33.24
N PRO A 777 -10.51 -2.83 34.01
CA PRO A 777 -11.84 -3.46 34.11
C PRO A 777 -12.93 -2.51 34.60
N ASN A 778 -12.58 -1.51 35.44
CA ASN A 778 -13.49 -0.54 36.01
C ASN A 778 -13.88 0.61 35.07
N ALA A 779 -13.21 0.75 33.92
CA ALA A 779 -13.55 1.78 32.94
C ALA A 779 -14.79 1.37 32.13
N SER A 780 -15.90 2.05 32.38
CA SER A 780 -17.21 1.77 31.75
C SER A 780 -17.63 2.80 30.71
N VAL A 781 -17.01 3.98 30.67
CA VAL A 781 -17.40 5.05 29.73
C VAL A 781 -16.23 5.44 28.82
N MET A 782 -16.49 5.47 27.50
CA MET A 782 -15.59 5.99 26.48
C MET A 782 -16.25 7.15 25.76
N ILE A 783 -15.59 8.31 25.72
CA ILE A 783 -16.00 9.46 24.90
C ILE A 783 -14.94 9.68 23.85
N ILE A 784 -15.32 9.70 22.57
CA ILE A 784 -14.44 9.98 21.43
C ILE A 784 -14.88 11.30 20.82
N GLU A 785 -14.08 12.32 21.03
CA GLU A 785 -14.32 13.67 20.51
C GLU A 785 -13.91 13.78 19.04
N ASN A 786 -14.73 14.48 18.24
CA ASN A 786 -14.56 14.61 16.79
C ASN A 786 -14.37 13.23 16.10
N ALA A 787 -15.27 12.30 16.40
CA ALA A 787 -15.19 10.91 15.94
C ALA A 787 -15.12 10.77 14.40
N ASP A 788 -15.60 11.77 13.68
CA ASP A 788 -15.50 11.87 12.21
C ASP A 788 -14.06 11.91 11.67
N ARG A 789 -13.08 12.24 12.52
CA ARG A 789 -11.65 12.29 12.17
C ARG A 789 -10.90 10.97 12.36
N PHE A 790 -11.50 10.00 13.02
CA PHE A 790 -10.90 8.70 13.28
C PHE A 790 -11.25 7.70 12.17
N GLY A 791 -10.34 6.78 11.86
CA GLY A 791 -10.64 5.61 11.05
C GLY A 791 -11.57 4.62 11.79
N LEU A 792 -12.36 3.82 11.07
CA LEU A 792 -13.27 2.84 11.68
C LEU A 792 -12.54 1.83 12.57
N ALA A 793 -11.37 1.34 12.13
CA ALA A 793 -10.56 0.43 12.92
C ALA A 793 -10.10 1.05 14.25
N GLN A 794 -9.73 2.35 14.24
CA GLN A 794 -9.36 3.09 15.45
C GLN A 794 -10.53 3.27 16.39
N LEU A 795 -11.72 3.63 15.87
CA LEU A 795 -12.95 3.74 16.66
C LEU A 795 -13.30 2.40 17.31
N HIS A 796 -13.17 1.30 16.57
CA HIS A 796 -13.41 -0.05 17.08
C HIS A 796 -12.42 -0.42 18.21
N GLN A 797 -11.13 -0.16 18.02
CA GLN A 797 -10.10 -0.40 19.04
C GLN A 797 -10.32 0.42 20.31
N LEU A 798 -10.66 1.72 20.16
CA LEU A 798 -10.98 2.60 21.29
C LEU A 798 -12.25 2.12 22.02
N ARG A 799 -13.32 1.77 21.28
CA ARG A 799 -14.53 1.20 21.85
C ARG A 799 -14.21 -0.03 22.71
N GLY A 800 -13.35 -0.92 22.23
CA GLY A 800 -12.94 -2.14 22.93
C GLY A 800 -12.11 -1.90 24.20
N ARG A 801 -11.74 -0.67 24.54
CA ARG A 801 -11.02 -0.34 25.79
C ARG A 801 -11.95 -0.27 27.01
N VAL A 802 -13.23 -0.19 26.82
CA VAL A 802 -14.26 -0.27 27.91
C VAL A 802 -15.01 -1.58 27.82
N GLY A 803 -15.82 -1.88 28.85
CA GLY A 803 -16.62 -3.11 28.89
C GLY A 803 -15.81 -4.38 29.15
N ARG A 804 -14.72 -4.28 29.92
CA ARG A 804 -13.90 -5.44 30.35
C ARG A 804 -14.30 -5.99 31.70
N GLY A 805 -15.15 -5.28 32.42
CA GLY A 805 -15.80 -5.73 33.65
C GLY A 805 -17.16 -6.37 33.41
N SER A 806 -17.88 -6.70 34.51
CA SER A 806 -19.27 -7.23 34.49
C SER A 806 -20.33 -6.18 34.23
N ASP A 807 -19.94 -4.90 34.24
CA ASP A 807 -20.86 -3.77 34.20
C ASP A 807 -21.16 -3.31 32.78
N GLN A 808 -22.32 -2.64 32.61
CA GLN A 808 -22.68 -2.06 31.33
C GLN A 808 -21.69 -0.97 30.96
N ALA A 809 -21.15 -1.06 29.73
CA ALA A 809 -20.25 -0.05 29.19
C ALA A 809 -20.90 0.75 28.08
N TYR A 810 -20.45 2.00 27.95
CA TYR A 810 -20.97 2.98 27.04
C TYR A 810 -19.85 3.61 26.20
N CYS A 811 -20.10 3.80 24.90
CA CYS A 811 -19.19 4.50 24.00
C CYS A 811 -19.94 5.61 23.30
N PHE A 812 -19.50 6.85 23.49
CA PHE A 812 -20.12 8.03 22.89
C PHE A 812 -19.21 8.61 21.80
N LEU A 813 -19.69 8.59 20.56
CA LEU A 813 -19.04 9.19 19.41
C LEU A 813 -19.55 10.62 19.24
N VAL A 814 -18.72 11.60 19.57
CA VAL A 814 -19.10 13.02 19.45
C VAL A 814 -18.65 13.53 18.09
N ALA A 815 -19.59 13.89 17.23
CA ALA A 815 -19.30 14.40 15.89
C ALA A 815 -20.35 15.39 15.38
N GLU A 816 -19.93 16.32 14.52
CA GLU A 816 -20.83 17.14 13.72
C GLU A 816 -21.29 16.34 12.49
N GLN A 817 -22.59 16.10 12.38
CA GLN A 817 -23.21 15.38 11.26
C GLN A 817 -23.27 16.26 10.00
N LYS A 818 -22.11 16.64 9.44
CA LYS A 818 -22.05 17.58 8.30
C LYS A 818 -22.41 16.95 6.94
N SER A 819 -22.35 15.62 6.81
CA SER A 819 -22.66 14.92 5.56
C SER A 819 -23.36 13.58 5.81
N PRO A 820 -24.23 13.13 4.90
CA PRO A 820 -24.85 11.79 4.95
C PRO A 820 -23.81 10.66 5.09
N THR A 821 -22.71 10.74 4.34
CA THR A 821 -21.61 9.77 4.35
C THR A 821 -20.91 9.68 5.71
N THR A 822 -20.76 10.82 6.42
CA THR A 822 -20.17 10.83 7.76
C THR A 822 -21.09 10.15 8.76
N ARG A 823 -22.38 10.38 8.65
CA ARG A 823 -23.40 9.79 9.50
C ARG A 823 -23.46 8.27 9.30
N GLU A 824 -23.61 7.81 8.06
CA GLU A 824 -23.65 6.39 7.68
C GLU A 824 -22.41 5.63 8.18
N ARG A 825 -21.23 6.28 8.14
CA ARG A 825 -19.99 5.69 8.65
C ARG A 825 -19.96 5.54 10.16
N LEU A 826 -20.61 6.43 10.92
CA LEU A 826 -20.58 6.45 12.39
C LEU A 826 -21.76 5.70 13.01
N GLU A 827 -22.86 5.53 12.30
CA GLU A 827 -23.99 4.63 12.61
C GLU A 827 -23.66 3.19 12.26
#